data_b5a9b582558d85c1931d327d9ec7bb19
#
_entry.id   b5a9b582558d85c1931d327d9ec7bb19
#
_cell.length_a   1.000
_cell.length_b   1.000
_cell.length_c   1.000
_cell.angle_alpha   90.00
_cell.angle_beta   90.00
_cell.angle_gamma   90.00
#
_symmetry.space_group_name_H-M   'P 1'
#
loop_
_entity.id
_entity.type
_entity.pdbx_description
1 polymer ?
#
loop_
_entity_poly.entity_id
_entity_poly.type
_entity_poly.pdbx_seq_one_letter_code
_entity_poly.pdbx_strand_id
1 'polypeptide(L)'
;MKKLLLKKSLHKEYDAADSKLIRKDTVYSVKYHEELNPAQYAAVFHNEGPALVLAGAGTGKTRILVYRLTRLVEDGIPPQHILLLTFTRKSANEMLSRASMMLNGKCEQVSGGTFHSFAHQIIRKFAQEIGFESNFSVLDQSDMEDAINIIRTQITKEYGKKRFPQKHTLASMYSLSVNKCLPIQEILRSSYPQFIDETDKIQELFRAYIAYKRKQNMLDYDDLLVYLLTLLETNKSVRNQLQAQYRYIMIDEYQDTNSLQHRIVLALSGTQKNIMAVGDDAQSIYSFRGANFKNILDFPSSFEHCDVYPIEQNYRSVQTILDFSNSILEHATFGYKKNLFSTLDNQEHPYIIATSDERQQSEFIVQQILEYRESGISLNQMAALIRSGYMSFDLEIALTKVNIPFKKFGGFKFIETAHIKDILSFFRIANNPKDVLAWHRILLLLEGIGPGTANMIIEEISENRLDFRYDNGWNTISRGKEELSRLCNLLRKIQSDDIKMSERMYLCNEFYRPILKKKYDDYPKRWKDIETFTTIAEQYNSTANLLSEMALDPPIQSAEANAEYHEDEFFTISTIHSAKGLEWNTVFLLWALEGKFPPNKSLQSIDQLEEERRLMYVAITRAKEHVFVLYPVNIFDRETGMVLGSPSRFLDGIEHNIAERYVLQSGEEQQ
;
A
#
# COMPACT_ATOMS: atom_id res chain seq x y z
N MET A 1 18.19 25.81 3.23
CA MET A 1 18.19 24.32 3.27
C MET A 1 19.47 23.84 2.61
N LYS A 2 20.27 23.01 3.31
CA LYS A 2 21.54 22.49 2.76
C LYS A 2 21.24 21.40 1.74
N LYS A 3 21.69 21.59 0.49
CA LYS A 3 21.72 20.50 -0.51
C LYS A 3 22.68 19.43 0.00
N LEU A 4 22.18 18.21 0.22
CA LEU A 4 23.02 17.05 0.47
C LEU A 4 23.63 16.65 -0.88
N LEU A 5 24.84 17.07 -1.11
CA LEU A 5 25.66 16.61 -2.24
C LEU A 5 26.40 15.36 -1.76
N LEU A 6 26.18 14.24 -2.41
CA LEU A 6 27.13 13.13 -2.36
C LEU A 6 28.49 13.70 -2.78
N LYS A 7 29.46 13.74 -1.87
CA LYS A 7 30.81 14.17 -2.22
C LYS A 7 31.35 13.23 -3.30
N LYS A 8 31.98 13.78 -4.33
CA LYS A 8 32.66 13.04 -5.41
C LYS A 8 33.64 11.93 -4.92
N SER A 9 34.00 11.95 -3.63
CA SER A 9 34.85 10.93 -2.99
C SER A 9 34.19 9.57 -2.78
N LEU A 10 32.89 9.41 -3.09
CA LEU A 10 32.20 8.11 -3.06
C LEU A 10 32.32 7.32 -4.37
N HIS A 11 32.85 7.90 -5.45
CA HIS A 11 33.41 7.15 -6.56
C HIS A 11 34.80 6.62 -6.19
N LYS A 12 34.91 5.83 -5.14
CA LYS A 12 35.96 4.84 -5.08
C LYS A 12 35.62 3.83 -6.17
N GLU A 13 36.46 3.71 -7.17
CA GLU A 13 36.51 2.49 -7.96
C GLU A 13 36.60 1.36 -6.95
N TYR A 14 35.49 0.61 -6.84
CA TYR A 14 35.46 -0.58 -6.02
C TYR A 14 36.36 -1.61 -6.72
N ASP A 15 37.63 -1.48 -6.50
CA ASP A 15 38.57 -2.55 -6.82
C ASP A 15 38.15 -3.75 -5.95
N ALA A 16 37.81 -4.86 -6.58
CA ALA A 16 37.42 -6.11 -5.93
C ALA A 16 38.52 -6.64 -4.96
N ALA A 17 39.69 -5.99 -4.94
CA ALA A 17 40.82 -6.34 -4.10
C ALA A 17 40.76 -5.77 -2.67
N ASP A 18 39.91 -4.78 -2.35
CA ASP A 18 39.89 -4.11 -1.03
C ASP A 18 38.89 -4.64 -0.04
N SER A 19 38.21 -5.77 -0.33
CA SER A 19 37.31 -6.44 0.63
C SER A 19 38.13 -7.22 1.67
N LYS A 20 38.66 -6.53 2.65
CA LYS A 20 39.54 -7.07 3.71
C LYS A 20 38.85 -7.94 4.76
N LEU A 21 37.64 -8.46 4.54
CA LEU A 21 36.93 -9.36 5.49
C LEU A 21 36.05 -10.42 4.80
N ILE A 22 36.57 -11.05 3.76
CA ILE A 22 36.06 -12.38 3.40
C ILE A 22 36.61 -13.33 4.46
N ARG A 23 35.74 -14.00 5.24
CA ARG A 23 36.16 -15.19 5.97
C ARG A 23 36.74 -16.14 4.93
N LYS A 24 38.04 -16.34 4.93
CA LYS A 24 38.85 -16.95 3.87
C LYS A 24 38.45 -18.38 3.46
N ASP A 25 37.46 -19.00 4.16
CA ASP A 25 37.18 -20.42 4.04
C ASP A 25 35.69 -20.75 3.76
N THR A 26 34.82 -19.75 3.51
CA THR A 26 33.38 -20.03 3.23
C THR A 26 33.25 -20.29 1.72
N VAL A 27 32.96 -21.52 1.35
CA VAL A 27 32.53 -21.87 -0.02
C VAL A 27 31.02 -21.62 -0.09
N TYR A 28 30.63 -20.55 -0.78
CA TYR A 28 29.22 -20.24 -1.03
C TYR A 28 28.65 -21.14 -2.12
N SER A 29 27.41 -21.62 -1.95
CA SER A 29 26.69 -22.38 -2.97
C SER A 29 26.15 -21.44 -4.08
N VAL A 30 25.86 -20.18 -3.71
CA VAL A 30 25.40 -19.16 -4.66
C VAL A 30 26.62 -18.46 -5.27
N LYS A 31 26.59 -18.27 -6.58
CA LYS A 31 27.67 -17.63 -7.35
C LYS A 31 27.54 -16.12 -7.38
N TYR A 32 27.68 -15.48 -6.23
CA TYR A 32 27.47 -14.03 -6.06
C TYR A 32 28.27 -13.17 -7.04
N HIS A 33 29.52 -13.52 -7.35
CA HIS A 33 30.37 -12.77 -8.28
C HIS A 33 29.91 -12.85 -9.75
N GLU A 34 29.24 -13.96 -10.14
CA GLU A 34 28.76 -14.14 -11.51
C GLU A 34 27.38 -13.48 -11.69
N GLU A 35 26.60 -13.39 -10.59
CA GLU A 35 25.21 -13.00 -10.64
C GLU A 35 24.97 -11.53 -10.25
N LEU A 36 25.88 -10.88 -9.57
CA LEU A 36 25.74 -9.50 -9.09
C LEU A 36 26.77 -8.59 -9.78
N ASN A 37 26.35 -7.36 -10.11
CA ASN A 37 27.31 -6.34 -10.52
C ASN A 37 28.15 -5.87 -9.32
N PRO A 38 29.28 -5.16 -9.52
CA PRO A 38 30.18 -4.76 -8.43
C PRO A 38 29.49 -3.95 -7.32
N ALA A 39 28.56 -3.04 -7.66
CA ALA A 39 27.85 -2.23 -6.68
C ALA A 39 26.84 -3.06 -5.88
N GLN A 40 26.09 -3.93 -6.54
CA GLN A 40 25.20 -4.88 -5.88
C GLN A 40 25.97 -5.85 -4.99
N TYR A 41 27.12 -6.36 -5.47
CA TYR A 41 28.00 -7.24 -4.70
C TYR A 41 28.48 -6.54 -3.43
N ALA A 42 28.97 -5.31 -3.52
CA ALA A 42 29.43 -4.54 -2.36
C ALA A 42 28.30 -4.36 -1.32
N ALA A 43 27.08 -4.05 -1.76
CA ALA A 43 25.92 -3.92 -0.86
C ALA A 43 25.54 -5.26 -0.21
N VAL A 44 25.51 -6.35 -0.96
CA VAL A 44 25.22 -7.70 -0.46
C VAL A 44 26.27 -8.16 0.55
N PHE A 45 27.55 -7.86 0.33
CA PHE A 45 28.65 -8.21 1.21
C PHE A 45 28.98 -7.15 2.27
N HIS A 46 28.10 -6.14 2.44
CA HIS A 46 28.20 -5.24 3.58
C HIS A 46 28.37 -6.03 4.90
N ASN A 47 29.29 -5.61 5.75
CA ASN A 47 29.59 -6.28 7.00
C ASN A 47 28.52 -6.00 8.08
N GLU A 48 28.92 -5.63 9.27
CA GLU A 48 28.04 -5.27 10.39
C GLU A 48 27.81 -3.74 10.41
N GLY A 49 26.70 -3.35 11.01
CA GLY A 49 26.30 -1.97 11.15
C GLY A 49 25.20 -1.52 10.20
N PRO A 50 24.85 -0.22 10.22
CA PRO A 50 23.80 0.32 9.38
C PRO A 50 24.28 0.55 7.95
N ALA A 51 23.43 0.20 6.98
CA ALA A 51 23.67 0.41 5.56
C ALA A 51 22.42 1.00 4.89
N LEU A 52 22.63 1.96 4.00
CA LEU A 52 21.61 2.49 3.11
C LEU A 52 21.95 2.11 1.66
N VAL A 53 21.04 1.42 1.00
CA VAL A 53 21.16 1.10 -0.44
C VAL A 53 20.21 2.03 -1.20
N LEU A 54 20.81 2.97 -1.95
CA LEU A 54 20.10 3.90 -2.82
C LEU A 54 20.00 3.28 -4.21
N ALA A 55 18.90 2.59 -4.46
CA ALA A 55 18.73 1.82 -5.68
C ALA A 55 17.57 2.39 -6.51
N GLY A 56 17.88 2.94 -7.69
CA GLY A 56 16.88 3.52 -8.59
C GLY A 56 15.84 2.53 -9.09
N ALA A 57 14.89 3.02 -9.90
CA ALA A 57 13.92 2.15 -10.57
C ALA A 57 14.65 1.11 -11.43
N GLY A 58 14.23 -0.16 -11.41
CA GLY A 58 14.78 -1.21 -12.29
C GLY A 58 16.23 -1.64 -12.00
N THR A 59 16.87 -1.20 -10.90
CA THR A 59 18.26 -1.53 -10.56
C THR A 59 18.43 -2.80 -9.73
N GLY A 60 17.33 -3.50 -9.42
CA GLY A 60 17.36 -4.77 -8.69
C GLY A 60 17.37 -4.65 -7.16
N LYS A 61 16.63 -3.68 -6.58
CA LYS A 61 16.41 -3.56 -5.11
C LYS A 61 16.10 -4.91 -4.45
N THR A 62 15.06 -5.57 -4.93
CA THR A 62 14.62 -6.90 -4.44
C THR A 62 15.74 -7.94 -4.56
N ARG A 63 16.52 -7.91 -5.65
CA ARG A 63 17.65 -8.83 -5.86
C ARG A 63 18.69 -8.65 -4.75
N ILE A 64 19.06 -7.42 -4.42
CA ILE A 64 20.04 -7.13 -3.35
C ILE A 64 19.58 -7.71 -2.02
N LEU A 65 18.31 -7.50 -1.65
CA LEU A 65 17.73 -8.01 -0.39
C LEU A 65 17.73 -9.55 -0.35
N VAL A 66 17.29 -10.19 -1.43
CA VAL A 66 17.29 -11.66 -1.55
C VAL A 66 18.70 -12.23 -1.41
N TYR A 67 19.66 -11.68 -2.16
CA TYR A 67 21.03 -12.17 -2.12
C TYR A 67 21.73 -11.89 -0.79
N ARG A 68 21.45 -10.75 -0.16
CA ARG A 68 21.95 -10.48 1.20
C ARG A 68 21.39 -11.44 2.22
N LEU A 69 20.09 -11.70 2.17
CA LEU A 69 19.44 -12.68 3.04
C LEU A 69 20.09 -14.06 2.87
N THR A 70 20.24 -14.50 1.61
CA THR A 70 20.86 -15.76 1.24
C THR A 70 22.30 -15.85 1.79
N ARG A 71 23.10 -14.80 1.56
CA ARG A 71 24.48 -14.69 2.06
C ARG A 71 24.55 -14.79 3.59
N LEU A 72 23.68 -14.07 4.33
CA LEU A 72 23.66 -14.14 5.80
C LEU A 72 23.41 -15.56 6.31
N VAL A 73 22.50 -16.30 5.65
CA VAL A 73 22.23 -17.70 6.01
C VAL A 73 23.41 -18.61 5.68
N GLU A 74 24.09 -18.40 4.55
CA GLU A 74 25.31 -19.13 4.20
C GLU A 74 26.51 -18.82 5.12
N ASP A 75 26.56 -17.60 5.67
CA ASP A 75 27.53 -17.22 6.71
C ASP A 75 27.23 -17.87 8.08
N GLY A 76 26.16 -18.67 8.18
CA GLY A 76 25.77 -19.37 9.40
C GLY A 76 24.91 -18.55 10.36
N ILE A 77 24.34 -17.44 9.92
CA ILE A 77 23.34 -16.69 10.71
C ILE A 77 22.05 -17.50 10.73
N PRO A 78 21.53 -17.88 11.92
CA PRO A 78 20.28 -18.61 12.02
C PRO A 78 19.13 -17.79 11.41
N PRO A 79 18.31 -18.36 10.51
CA PRO A 79 17.26 -17.63 9.77
C PRO A 79 16.28 -16.87 10.70
N GLN A 80 15.96 -17.42 11.88
CA GLN A 80 15.10 -16.76 12.88
C GLN A 80 15.66 -15.45 13.46
N HIS A 81 16.95 -15.15 13.22
CA HIS A 81 17.58 -13.89 13.64
C HIS A 81 17.53 -12.81 12.55
N ILE A 82 16.93 -13.12 11.41
CA ILE A 82 16.78 -12.21 10.28
C ILE A 82 15.33 -11.75 10.20
N LEU A 83 15.11 -10.43 10.08
CA LEU A 83 13.81 -9.79 9.90
C LEU A 83 13.82 -9.05 8.56
N LEU A 84 12.87 -9.37 7.68
CA LEU A 84 12.63 -8.68 6.41
C LEU A 84 11.29 -7.92 6.48
N LEU A 85 11.35 -6.59 6.46
CA LEU A 85 10.17 -5.72 6.44
C LEU A 85 9.99 -5.10 5.06
N THR A 86 8.77 -5.16 4.54
CA THR A 86 8.41 -4.64 3.22
C THR A 86 7.15 -3.80 3.28
N PHE A 87 6.85 -3.10 2.19
CA PHE A 87 5.61 -2.33 2.08
C PHE A 87 4.40 -3.23 1.79
N THR A 88 4.58 -4.33 1.03
CA THR A 88 3.50 -5.27 0.70
C THR A 88 3.84 -6.69 1.12
N ARG A 89 2.82 -7.46 1.51
CA ARG A 89 2.98 -8.88 1.86
C ARG A 89 3.47 -9.72 0.67
N LYS A 90 2.98 -9.40 -0.53
CA LYS A 90 3.40 -10.07 -1.76
C LYS A 90 4.91 -9.95 -1.96
N SER A 91 5.47 -8.75 -1.83
CA SER A 91 6.92 -8.54 -1.95
C SER A 91 7.69 -9.34 -0.92
N ALA A 92 7.22 -9.37 0.34
CA ALA A 92 7.86 -10.18 1.38
C ALA A 92 7.86 -11.68 1.03
N ASN A 93 6.71 -12.22 0.66
CA ASN A 93 6.56 -13.64 0.31
C ASN A 93 7.40 -14.01 -0.92
N GLU A 94 7.44 -13.16 -1.93
CA GLU A 94 8.25 -13.37 -3.13
C GLU A 94 9.75 -13.40 -2.81
N MET A 95 10.23 -12.44 -2.01
CA MET A 95 11.65 -12.41 -1.60
C MET A 95 12.04 -13.64 -0.77
N LEU A 96 11.20 -14.02 0.20
CA LEU A 96 11.43 -15.21 1.03
C LEU A 96 11.41 -16.50 0.21
N SER A 97 10.44 -16.63 -0.71
CA SER A 97 10.35 -17.78 -1.61
C SER A 97 11.59 -17.89 -2.52
N ARG A 98 12.02 -16.77 -3.11
CA ARG A 98 13.25 -16.75 -3.95
C ARG A 98 14.49 -17.13 -3.15
N ALA A 99 14.67 -16.58 -1.95
CA ALA A 99 15.80 -16.93 -1.09
C ALA A 99 15.76 -18.40 -0.65
N SER A 100 14.57 -18.91 -0.34
CA SER A 100 14.37 -20.31 0.04
C SER A 100 14.69 -21.28 -1.11
N MET A 101 14.28 -20.95 -2.35
CA MET A 101 14.65 -21.72 -3.54
C MET A 101 16.17 -21.73 -3.76
N MET A 102 16.87 -20.62 -3.56
CA MET A 102 18.35 -20.54 -3.74
C MET A 102 19.10 -21.42 -2.74
N LEU A 103 18.57 -21.66 -1.54
CA LEU A 103 19.22 -22.43 -0.47
C LEU A 103 18.47 -23.72 -0.08
N ASN A 104 17.63 -24.25 -0.97
CA ASN A 104 16.91 -25.53 -0.75
C ASN A 104 16.14 -25.56 0.60
N GLY A 105 15.37 -24.51 0.90
CA GLY A 105 14.51 -24.45 2.07
C GLY A 105 15.15 -23.86 3.34
N LYS A 106 16.45 -23.58 3.36
CA LYS A 106 17.14 -23.08 4.56
C LYS A 106 16.67 -21.70 5.06
N CYS A 107 15.93 -20.93 4.22
CA CYS A 107 15.43 -19.61 4.56
C CYS A 107 13.99 -19.60 5.13
N GLU A 108 13.33 -20.75 5.28
CA GLU A 108 11.90 -20.83 5.68
C GLU A 108 11.58 -20.21 7.05
N GLN A 109 12.56 -20.15 7.96
CA GLN A 109 12.38 -19.60 9.29
C GLN A 109 12.72 -18.10 9.39
N VAL A 110 13.03 -17.45 8.26
CA VAL A 110 13.23 -16.00 8.24
C VAL A 110 11.91 -15.31 8.52
N SER A 111 11.92 -14.38 9.48
CA SER A 111 10.74 -13.57 9.77
C SER A 111 10.57 -12.50 8.69
N GLY A 112 9.44 -12.51 7.98
CA GLY A 112 9.17 -11.51 6.95
C GLY A 112 7.71 -11.11 6.88
N GLY A 113 7.47 -9.88 6.43
CA GLY A 113 6.13 -9.34 6.26
C GLY A 113 6.09 -7.81 6.16
N THR A 114 4.87 -7.25 6.27
CA THR A 114 4.71 -5.81 6.37
C THR A 114 4.93 -5.34 7.81
N PHE A 115 5.22 -4.04 7.98
CA PHE A 115 5.32 -3.45 9.32
C PHE A 115 4.08 -3.73 10.17
N HIS A 116 2.88 -3.65 9.60
CA HIS A 116 1.63 -3.90 10.33
C HIS A 116 1.46 -5.38 10.70
N SER A 117 1.81 -6.31 9.80
CA SER A 117 1.73 -7.74 10.12
C SER A 117 2.73 -8.13 11.22
N PHE A 118 3.94 -7.59 11.16
CA PHE A 118 4.94 -7.75 12.22
C PHE A 118 4.45 -7.15 13.56
N ALA A 119 3.96 -5.89 13.54
CA ALA A 119 3.41 -5.24 14.72
C ALA A 119 2.26 -6.04 15.33
N HIS A 120 1.34 -6.51 14.51
CA HIS A 120 0.22 -7.33 14.97
C HIS A 120 0.67 -8.61 15.67
N GLN A 121 1.66 -9.34 15.13
CA GLN A 121 2.19 -10.55 15.74
C GLN A 121 2.82 -10.26 17.12
N ILE A 122 3.62 -9.20 17.21
CA ILE A 122 4.26 -8.81 18.46
C ILE A 122 3.23 -8.36 19.49
N ILE A 123 2.26 -7.51 19.10
CA ILE A 123 1.23 -7.01 20.00
C ILE A 123 0.34 -8.16 20.49
N ARG A 124 -0.04 -9.13 19.65
CA ARG A 124 -0.78 -10.31 20.13
C ARG A 124 -0.03 -11.09 21.18
N LYS A 125 1.28 -11.27 21.00
CA LYS A 125 2.13 -11.99 21.95
C LYS A 125 2.25 -11.26 23.30
N PHE A 126 2.25 -9.92 23.28
CA PHE A 126 2.46 -9.06 24.46
C PHE A 126 1.24 -8.19 24.77
N ALA A 127 0.03 -8.62 24.41
CA ALA A 127 -1.19 -7.83 24.55
C ALA A 127 -1.44 -7.33 25.98
N GLN A 128 -1.20 -8.17 26.96
CA GLN A 128 -1.37 -7.82 28.38
C GLN A 128 -0.44 -6.70 28.84
N GLU A 129 0.77 -6.61 28.27
CA GLU A 129 1.75 -5.56 28.61
C GLU A 129 1.29 -4.16 28.15
N ILE A 130 0.35 -4.10 27.23
CA ILE A 130 -0.22 -2.86 26.71
C ILE A 130 -1.70 -2.66 27.10
N GLY A 131 -2.24 -3.54 27.95
CA GLY A 131 -3.58 -3.43 28.52
C GLY A 131 -4.70 -3.87 27.60
N PHE A 132 -4.45 -4.84 26.70
CA PHE A 132 -5.42 -5.48 25.84
C PHE A 132 -5.49 -6.99 26.09
N GLU A 133 -6.64 -7.59 25.72
CA GLU A 133 -6.74 -9.04 25.61
C GLU A 133 -6.15 -9.51 24.28
N SER A 134 -5.62 -10.75 24.22
CA SER A 134 -4.96 -11.25 23.00
C SER A 134 -5.94 -11.46 21.83
N ASN A 135 -7.24 -11.54 22.07
CA ASN A 135 -8.31 -11.71 21.09
C ASN A 135 -8.88 -10.38 20.55
N PHE A 136 -8.15 -9.26 20.68
CA PHE A 136 -8.59 -7.98 20.16
C PHE A 136 -8.97 -8.03 18.68
N SER A 137 -9.97 -7.22 18.29
CA SER A 137 -10.36 -7.04 16.88
C SER A 137 -9.51 -5.96 16.22
N VAL A 138 -9.13 -6.17 14.96
CA VAL A 138 -8.47 -5.14 14.14
C VAL A 138 -9.51 -4.49 13.25
N LEU A 139 -9.62 -3.16 13.35
CA LEU A 139 -10.54 -2.34 12.57
C LEU A 139 -9.90 -1.98 11.23
N ASP A 140 -10.61 -2.20 10.14
CA ASP A 140 -10.22 -1.65 8.85
C ASP A 140 -10.65 -0.16 8.72
N GLN A 141 -10.35 0.47 7.57
CA GLN A 141 -10.66 1.88 7.34
C GLN A 141 -12.15 2.20 7.49
N SER A 142 -13.04 1.35 6.97
CA SER A 142 -14.48 1.59 7.05
C SER A 142 -15.01 1.39 8.47
N ASP A 143 -14.47 0.41 9.20
CA ASP A 143 -14.81 0.18 10.60
C ASP A 143 -14.37 1.34 11.49
N MET A 144 -13.15 1.86 11.24
CA MET A 144 -12.66 3.08 11.86
C MET A 144 -13.61 4.25 11.62
N GLU A 145 -14.02 4.47 10.36
CA GLU A 145 -14.96 5.52 10.01
C GLU A 145 -16.32 5.35 10.69
N ASP A 146 -16.82 4.12 10.79
CA ASP A 146 -18.09 3.82 11.46
C ASP A 146 -18.01 4.05 12.97
N ALA A 147 -16.91 3.65 13.61
CA ALA A 147 -16.65 3.94 15.02
C ALA A 147 -16.57 5.44 15.30
N ILE A 148 -15.82 6.16 14.47
CA ILE A 148 -15.73 7.63 14.53
C ILE A 148 -17.11 8.27 14.34
N ASN A 149 -17.95 7.74 13.45
CA ASN A 149 -19.30 8.29 13.23
C ASN A 149 -20.24 8.08 14.41
N ILE A 150 -20.14 6.96 15.11
CA ILE A 150 -20.89 6.71 16.34
C ILE A 150 -20.55 7.81 17.38
N ILE A 151 -19.28 8.06 17.60
CA ILE A 151 -18.80 9.07 18.56
C ILE A 151 -19.15 10.48 18.09
N ARG A 152 -18.96 10.76 16.79
CA ARG A 152 -19.30 12.03 16.15
C ARG A 152 -20.75 12.40 16.39
N THR A 153 -21.69 11.46 16.19
CA THR A 153 -23.11 11.70 16.38
C THR A 153 -23.47 12.00 17.83
N GLN A 154 -22.77 11.45 18.81
CA GLN A 154 -22.94 11.77 20.22
C GLN A 154 -22.48 13.19 20.54
N ILE A 155 -21.28 13.56 20.11
CA ILE A 155 -20.70 14.89 20.37
C ILE A 155 -21.45 16.00 19.62
N THR A 156 -21.95 15.73 18.41
CA THR A 156 -22.61 16.76 17.58
C THR A 156 -24.09 16.93 17.88
N LYS A 157 -24.73 16.12 18.71
CA LYS A 157 -26.15 16.28 19.12
C LYS A 157 -26.45 17.69 19.68
N GLU A 158 -25.49 18.28 20.38
CA GLU A 158 -25.61 19.59 21.02
C GLU A 158 -25.13 20.76 20.12
N TYR A 159 -24.69 20.48 18.90
CA TYR A 159 -23.85 21.43 18.12
C TYR A 159 -24.64 22.37 17.20
N GLY A 160 -25.92 22.16 17.02
CA GLY A 160 -26.74 22.99 16.12
C GLY A 160 -26.33 22.82 14.64
N LYS A 161 -26.53 23.90 13.83
CA LYS A 161 -26.33 23.84 12.36
C LYS A 161 -24.87 24.08 11.89
N LYS A 162 -23.87 24.13 12.78
CA LYS A 162 -22.47 24.34 12.36
C LYS A 162 -21.92 23.13 11.59
N ARG A 163 -21.15 23.41 10.55
CA ARG A 163 -20.53 22.38 9.70
C ARG A 163 -19.37 21.70 10.45
N PHE A 164 -19.53 20.44 10.83
CA PHE A 164 -18.50 19.59 11.43
C PHE A 164 -17.98 18.55 10.42
N PRO A 165 -16.71 18.14 10.47
CA PRO A 165 -16.16 17.20 9.48
C PRO A 165 -16.94 15.89 9.42
N GLN A 166 -16.97 15.29 8.22
CA GLN A 166 -17.59 13.97 7.99
C GLN A 166 -16.68 12.86 8.51
N LYS A 167 -17.21 11.65 8.72
CA LYS A 167 -16.49 10.50 9.28
C LYS A 167 -15.18 10.17 8.56
N HIS A 168 -15.19 10.13 7.22
CA HIS A 168 -14.00 9.86 6.42
C HIS A 168 -12.92 10.93 6.56
N THR A 169 -13.32 12.20 6.69
CA THR A 169 -12.39 13.33 6.90
C THR A 169 -11.76 13.25 8.29
N LEU A 170 -12.55 12.93 9.33
CA LEU A 170 -12.05 12.75 10.70
C LEU A 170 -11.10 11.56 10.79
N ALA A 171 -11.42 10.44 10.16
CA ALA A 171 -10.54 9.27 10.09
C ALA A 171 -9.20 9.62 9.41
N SER A 172 -9.25 10.34 8.29
CA SER A 172 -8.04 10.81 7.59
C SER A 172 -7.21 11.78 8.46
N MET A 173 -7.84 12.71 9.17
CA MET A 173 -7.16 13.64 10.09
C MET A 173 -6.47 12.88 11.23
N TYR A 174 -7.16 11.91 11.83
CA TYR A 174 -6.62 11.07 12.90
C TYR A 174 -5.40 10.29 12.40
N SER A 175 -5.54 9.55 11.32
CA SER A 175 -4.47 8.74 10.76
C SER A 175 -3.24 9.59 10.36
N LEU A 176 -3.43 10.75 9.72
CA LEU A 176 -2.33 11.66 9.41
C LEU A 176 -1.63 12.18 10.66
N SER A 177 -2.38 12.53 11.72
CA SER A 177 -1.80 12.99 12.97
C SER A 177 -0.92 11.91 13.61
N VAL A 178 -1.40 10.68 13.64
CA VAL A 178 -0.68 9.53 14.18
C VAL A 178 0.55 9.19 13.34
N ASN A 179 0.39 8.99 12.03
CA ASN A 179 1.46 8.54 11.13
C ASN A 179 2.58 9.57 10.93
N LYS A 180 2.24 10.87 10.96
CA LYS A 180 3.23 11.95 10.92
C LYS A 180 3.81 12.29 12.30
N CYS A 181 3.26 11.73 13.38
CA CYS A 181 3.60 12.09 14.77
C CYS A 181 3.44 13.61 15.02
N LEU A 182 2.41 14.23 14.45
CA LEU A 182 2.14 15.66 14.58
C LEU A 182 0.85 15.92 15.36
N PRO A 183 0.79 17.00 16.17
CA PRO A 183 -0.44 17.42 16.80
C PRO A 183 -1.53 17.72 15.79
N ILE A 184 -2.79 17.45 16.14
CA ILE A 184 -3.93 17.68 15.22
C ILE A 184 -4.02 19.13 14.74
N GLN A 185 -3.61 20.09 15.55
CA GLN A 185 -3.57 21.51 15.18
C GLN A 185 -2.71 21.77 13.94
N GLU A 186 -1.56 21.10 13.83
CA GLU A 186 -0.67 21.22 12.67
C GLU A 186 -1.26 20.58 11.43
N ILE A 187 -1.93 19.43 11.60
CA ILE A 187 -2.65 18.76 10.51
C ILE A 187 -3.81 19.66 10.00
N LEU A 188 -4.56 20.28 10.90
CA LEU A 188 -5.63 21.18 10.51
C LEU A 188 -5.09 22.40 9.77
N ARG A 189 -4.04 23.04 10.28
CA ARG A 189 -3.42 24.22 9.62
C ARG A 189 -2.90 23.91 8.23
N SER A 190 -2.26 22.76 8.05
CA SER A 190 -1.61 22.39 6.79
C SER A 190 -2.54 21.78 5.76
N SER A 191 -3.54 20.98 6.20
CA SER A 191 -4.32 20.13 5.30
C SER A 191 -5.82 20.36 5.35
N TYR A 192 -6.34 20.94 6.44
CA TYR A 192 -7.78 21.16 6.65
C TYR A 192 -8.09 22.52 7.31
N PRO A 193 -7.59 23.67 6.78
CA PRO A 193 -7.70 24.96 7.40
C PRO A 193 -9.15 25.41 7.66
N GLN A 194 -10.12 24.90 6.89
CA GLN A 194 -11.55 25.18 7.04
C GLN A 194 -12.16 24.63 8.35
N PHE A 195 -11.43 23.80 9.10
CA PHE A 195 -11.87 23.19 10.36
C PHE A 195 -11.01 23.60 11.56
N ILE A 196 -10.19 24.63 11.42
CA ILE A 196 -9.27 25.07 12.48
C ILE A 196 -10.01 25.51 13.76
N ASP A 197 -11.18 26.12 13.60
CA ASP A 197 -12.02 26.58 14.72
C ASP A 197 -12.65 25.42 15.51
N GLU A 198 -12.65 24.21 14.95
CA GLU A 198 -13.22 23.01 15.57
C GLU A 198 -12.15 22.14 16.27
N THR A 199 -10.92 22.67 16.40
CA THR A 199 -9.76 21.92 16.93
C THR A 199 -10.05 21.21 18.25
N ASP A 200 -10.62 21.92 19.24
CA ASP A 200 -10.84 21.36 20.59
C ASP A 200 -11.82 20.20 20.57
N LYS A 201 -12.88 20.29 19.75
CA LYS A 201 -13.86 19.22 19.62
C LYS A 201 -13.37 18.03 18.82
N ILE A 202 -12.55 18.26 17.80
CA ILE A 202 -11.88 17.19 17.07
C ILE A 202 -10.93 16.44 18.03
N GLN A 203 -10.23 17.15 18.91
CA GLN A 203 -9.40 16.52 19.95
C GLN A 203 -10.23 15.72 20.96
N GLU A 204 -11.36 16.26 21.39
CA GLU A 204 -12.31 15.56 22.28
C GLU A 204 -12.78 14.27 21.62
N LEU A 205 -13.19 14.34 20.35
CA LEU A 205 -13.63 13.18 19.56
C LEU A 205 -12.52 12.12 19.48
N PHE A 206 -11.27 12.50 19.21
CA PHE A 206 -10.17 11.56 19.11
C PHE A 206 -9.83 10.91 20.45
N ARG A 207 -9.91 11.66 21.56
CA ARG A 207 -9.78 11.09 22.91
C ARG A 207 -10.90 10.07 23.20
N ALA A 208 -12.12 10.41 22.85
CA ALA A 208 -13.26 9.51 23.01
C ALA A 208 -13.12 8.27 22.10
N TYR A 209 -12.60 8.41 20.88
CA TYR A 209 -12.34 7.30 19.97
C TYR A 209 -11.27 6.33 20.53
N ILE A 210 -10.18 6.83 21.06
CA ILE A 210 -9.15 6.01 21.72
C ILE A 210 -9.73 5.25 22.91
N ALA A 211 -10.51 5.95 23.77
CA ALA A 211 -11.17 5.33 24.92
C ALA A 211 -12.19 4.27 24.51
N TYR A 212 -12.94 4.52 23.44
CA TYR A 212 -13.90 3.58 22.85
C TYR A 212 -13.20 2.29 22.38
N LYS A 213 -12.12 2.39 21.59
CA LYS A 213 -11.35 1.24 21.12
C LYS A 213 -10.84 0.39 22.30
N ARG A 214 -10.25 1.03 23.32
CA ARG A 214 -9.77 0.34 24.52
C ARG A 214 -10.88 -0.41 25.27
N LYS A 215 -12.03 0.24 25.47
CA LYS A 215 -13.19 -0.37 26.16
C LYS A 215 -13.70 -1.61 25.43
N GLN A 216 -13.64 -1.61 24.11
CA GLN A 216 -14.18 -2.67 23.25
C GLN A 216 -13.14 -3.71 22.81
N ASN A 217 -11.93 -3.64 23.36
CA ASN A 217 -10.81 -4.50 22.97
C ASN A 217 -10.56 -4.49 21.43
N MET A 218 -10.44 -3.27 20.86
CA MET A 218 -10.26 -3.05 19.41
C MET A 218 -9.02 -2.21 19.17
N LEU A 219 -8.33 -2.49 18.07
CA LEU A 219 -7.20 -1.71 17.55
C LEU A 219 -7.46 -1.38 16.07
N ASP A 220 -7.12 -0.19 15.62
CA ASP A 220 -7.02 0.10 14.19
C ASP A 220 -5.59 -0.12 13.68
N TYR A 221 -5.37 0.10 12.38
CA TYR A 221 -4.03 -0.06 11.78
C TYR A 221 -2.99 0.83 12.41
N ASP A 222 -3.35 2.09 12.70
CA ASP A 222 -2.42 3.05 13.26
C ASP A 222 -2.02 2.64 14.69
N ASP A 223 -2.96 2.10 15.47
CA ASP A 223 -2.70 1.58 16.81
C ASP A 223 -1.66 0.46 16.82
N LEU A 224 -1.64 -0.40 15.81
CA LEU A 224 -0.65 -1.49 15.74
C LEU A 224 0.78 -0.94 15.76
N LEU A 225 1.04 0.14 15.02
CA LEU A 225 2.35 0.78 15.01
C LEU A 225 2.61 1.58 16.29
N VAL A 226 1.61 2.32 16.78
CA VAL A 226 1.71 3.11 18.02
C VAL A 226 2.02 2.21 19.23
N TYR A 227 1.26 1.13 19.39
CA TYR A 227 1.47 0.24 20.54
C TYR A 227 2.75 -0.60 20.43
N LEU A 228 3.17 -0.99 19.22
CA LEU A 228 4.48 -1.61 19.03
C LEU A 228 5.59 -0.65 19.45
N LEU A 229 5.55 0.61 18.99
CA LEU A 229 6.55 1.60 19.37
C LEU A 229 6.52 1.86 20.89
N THR A 230 5.34 2.04 21.47
CA THR A 230 5.17 2.23 22.92
C THR A 230 5.78 1.05 23.70
N LEU A 231 5.49 -0.19 23.28
CA LEU A 231 6.04 -1.40 23.91
C LEU A 231 7.57 -1.42 23.84
N LEU A 232 8.15 -1.07 22.69
CA LEU A 232 9.60 -1.01 22.52
C LEU A 232 10.25 0.12 23.35
N GLU A 233 9.59 1.25 23.53
CA GLU A 233 10.12 2.38 24.28
C GLU A 233 9.96 2.20 25.80
N THR A 234 8.84 1.64 26.26
CA THR A 234 8.50 1.56 27.68
C THR A 234 8.86 0.24 28.35
N ASN A 235 8.78 -0.89 27.63
CA ASN A 235 9.09 -2.22 28.18
C ASN A 235 10.49 -2.70 27.76
N LYS A 236 11.46 -2.47 28.66
CA LYS A 236 12.87 -2.81 28.44
C LYS A 236 13.11 -4.32 28.23
N SER A 237 12.32 -5.16 28.90
CA SER A 237 12.43 -6.62 28.79
C SER A 237 12.04 -7.10 27.40
N VAL A 238 10.85 -6.65 26.91
CA VAL A 238 10.36 -7.01 25.59
C VAL A 238 11.29 -6.46 24.50
N ARG A 239 11.73 -5.20 24.63
CA ARG A 239 12.70 -4.62 23.71
C ARG A 239 13.97 -5.46 23.59
N ASN A 240 14.59 -5.80 24.72
CA ASN A 240 15.82 -6.60 24.74
C ASN A 240 15.60 -7.99 24.14
N GLN A 241 14.45 -8.61 24.38
CA GLN A 241 14.08 -9.90 23.80
C GLN A 241 13.99 -9.80 22.28
N LEU A 242 13.31 -8.78 21.73
CA LEU A 242 13.16 -8.59 20.29
C LEU A 242 14.49 -8.24 19.62
N GLN A 243 15.32 -7.40 20.25
CA GLN A 243 16.66 -7.07 19.76
C GLN A 243 17.60 -8.29 19.74
N ALA A 244 17.49 -9.19 20.72
CA ALA A 244 18.25 -10.45 20.74
C ALA A 244 17.75 -11.44 19.68
N GLN A 245 16.44 -11.44 19.40
CA GLN A 245 15.83 -12.27 18.37
C GLN A 245 16.18 -11.77 16.96
N TYR A 246 15.96 -10.48 16.66
CA TYR A 246 16.15 -9.91 15.34
C TYR A 246 17.47 -9.15 15.25
N ARG A 247 18.54 -9.88 14.94
CA ARG A 247 19.92 -9.32 14.88
C ARG A 247 20.21 -8.62 13.58
N TYR A 248 19.57 -9.03 12.47
CA TYR A 248 19.72 -8.45 11.15
C TYR A 248 18.34 -8.02 10.66
N ILE A 249 18.20 -6.73 10.37
CA ILE A 249 16.94 -6.13 9.93
C ILE A 249 17.14 -5.60 8.51
N MET A 250 16.33 -6.04 7.60
CA MET A 250 16.32 -5.57 6.21
C MET A 250 14.97 -4.95 5.90
N ILE A 251 14.99 -3.77 5.28
CA ILE A 251 13.77 -3.02 4.98
C ILE A 251 13.77 -2.65 3.50
N ASP A 252 12.72 -3.06 2.79
CA ASP A 252 12.46 -2.67 1.41
C ASP A 252 11.60 -1.41 1.34
N GLU A 253 11.72 -0.66 0.22
CA GLU A 253 10.95 0.55 -0.06
C GLU A 253 10.99 1.56 1.12
N TYR A 254 12.18 1.79 1.68
CA TYR A 254 12.35 2.59 2.90
C TYR A 254 11.85 4.03 2.75
N GLN A 255 11.83 4.60 1.55
CA GLN A 255 11.29 5.93 1.25
C GLN A 255 9.78 6.06 1.48
N ASP A 256 9.06 4.94 1.57
CA ASP A 256 7.62 4.93 1.83
C ASP A 256 7.27 4.76 3.33
N THR A 257 8.29 4.67 4.18
CA THR A 257 8.08 4.57 5.62
C THR A 257 7.56 5.89 6.22
N ASN A 258 6.66 5.77 7.19
CA ASN A 258 6.21 6.90 8.00
C ASN A 258 7.13 7.11 9.23
N SER A 259 6.87 8.16 10.00
CA SER A 259 7.69 8.50 11.18
C SER A 259 7.64 7.43 12.27
N LEU A 260 6.50 6.75 12.45
CA LEU A 260 6.38 5.65 13.43
C LEU A 260 7.23 4.45 13.02
N GLN A 261 7.16 4.05 11.74
CA GLN A 261 7.94 2.93 11.22
C GLN A 261 9.44 3.19 11.32
N HIS A 262 9.89 4.40 11.00
CA HIS A 262 11.28 4.79 11.19
C HIS A 262 11.73 4.65 12.66
N ARG A 263 10.94 5.15 13.62
CA ARG A 263 11.24 5.01 15.06
C ARG A 263 11.23 3.56 15.52
N ILE A 264 10.31 2.73 15.02
CA ILE A 264 10.27 1.29 15.31
C ILE A 264 11.56 0.61 14.85
N VAL A 265 12.02 0.91 13.64
CA VAL A 265 13.29 0.36 13.12
C VAL A 265 14.47 0.73 14.01
N LEU A 266 14.57 2.01 14.40
CA LEU A 266 15.64 2.47 15.29
C LEU A 266 15.56 1.77 16.67
N ALA A 267 14.35 1.61 17.23
CA ALA A 267 14.16 0.94 18.52
C ALA A 267 14.48 -0.57 18.48
N LEU A 268 14.29 -1.22 17.34
CA LEU A 268 14.61 -2.64 17.12
C LEU A 268 16.12 -2.88 16.87
N SER A 269 16.87 -1.89 16.40
CA SER A 269 18.24 -2.08 15.90
C SER A 269 19.27 -2.58 16.91
N GLY A 270 18.97 -2.50 18.19
CA GLY A 270 19.87 -2.94 19.26
C GLY A 270 21.22 -2.20 19.29
N THR A 271 22.21 -2.83 19.89
CA THR A 271 23.56 -2.27 19.99
C THR A 271 24.40 -2.46 18.72
N GLN A 272 24.19 -3.54 18.00
CA GLN A 272 24.95 -3.88 16.78
C GLN A 272 24.47 -3.07 15.56
N LYS A 273 23.23 -2.57 15.59
CA LYS A 273 22.64 -1.73 14.53
C LYS A 273 22.76 -2.33 13.12
N ASN A 274 22.66 -3.67 13.00
CA ASN A 274 22.72 -4.35 11.71
C ASN A 274 21.42 -4.16 10.94
N ILE A 275 21.26 -2.98 10.34
CA ILE A 275 20.10 -2.58 9.56
C ILE A 275 20.54 -2.29 8.13
N MET A 276 19.87 -2.89 7.16
CA MET A 276 19.97 -2.49 5.76
C MET A 276 18.64 -1.90 5.30
N ALA A 277 18.62 -0.60 5.06
CA ALA A 277 17.51 0.09 4.42
C ALA A 277 17.77 0.15 2.91
N VAL A 278 16.79 -0.30 2.11
CA VAL A 278 16.85 -0.26 0.64
C VAL A 278 15.71 0.59 0.13
N GLY A 279 15.99 1.51 -0.78
CA GLY A 279 14.95 2.37 -1.31
C GLY A 279 15.41 3.28 -2.44
N ASP A 280 14.44 4.03 -2.97
CA ASP A 280 14.62 5.05 -3.98
C ASP A 280 13.86 6.32 -3.58
N ASP A 281 14.57 7.34 -3.15
CA ASP A 281 13.98 8.63 -2.75
C ASP A 281 13.11 9.25 -3.85
N ALA A 282 13.46 9.05 -5.14
CA ALA A 282 12.67 9.49 -6.27
C ALA A 282 11.37 8.68 -6.51
N GLN A 283 11.17 7.57 -5.80
CA GLN A 283 9.93 6.79 -5.83
C GLN A 283 9.03 6.98 -4.60
N SER A 284 9.30 7.99 -3.74
CA SER A 284 8.44 8.32 -2.60
C SER A 284 7.20 9.08 -3.06
N ILE A 285 6.07 8.39 -3.17
CA ILE A 285 4.79 8.90 -3.71
C ILE A 285 3.59 8.64 -2.79
N TYR A 286 3.80 8.29 -1.52
CA TYR A 286 2.73 7.98 -0.56
C TYR A 286 2.65 8.95 0.62
N SER A 287 3.02 10.23 0.43
CA SER A 287 2.93 11.25 1.51
C SER A 287 1.50 11.46 2.01
N PHE A 288 0.51 11.26 1.13
CA PHE A 288 -0.92 11.31 1.49
C PHE A 288 -1.35 10.19 2.47
N ARG A 289 -0.55 9.11 2.58
CA ARG A 289 -0.70 8.05 3.59
C ARG A 289 0.20 8.24 4.80
N GLY A 290 0.88 9.38 4.92
CA GLY A 290 1.79 9.67 6.01
C GLY A 290 3.24 9.25 5.78
N ALA A 291 3.59 8.72 4.60
CA ALA A 291 4.98 8.46 4.27
C ALA A 291 5.81 9.74 4.37
N ASN A 292 7.02 9.60 4.86
CA ASN A 292 7.95 10.71 5.04
C ASN A 292 9.25 10.45 4.27
N PHE A 293 9.37 11.01 3.07
CA PHE A 293 10.55 10.84 2.22
C PHE A 293 11.86 11.28 2.89
N LYS A 294 11.78 12.15 3.91
CA LYS A 294 12.95 12.57 4.69
C LYS A 294 13.56 11.40 5.46
N ASN A 295 12.79 10.36 5.78
CA ASN A 295 13.31 9.19 6.50
C ASN A 295 14.48 8.53 5.76
N ILE A 296 14.43 8.42 4.42
CA ILE A 296 15.54 7.84 3.64
C ILE A 296 16.72 8.82 3.54
N LEU A 297 16.46 10.12 3.45
CA LEU A 297 17.50 11.15 3.40
C LEU A 297 18.24 11.27 4.74
N ASP A 298 17.51 11.19 5.84
CA ASP A 298 18.01 11.36 7.19
C ASP A 298 18.49 10.03 7.82
N PHE A 299 18.30 8.89 7.13
CA PHE A 299 18.70 7.58 7.64
C PHE A 299 20.18 7.52 8.01
N PRO A 300 21.13 7.95 7.19
CA PRO A 300 22.54 7.93 7.56
C PRO A 300 22.86 8.77 8.81
N SER A 301 22.19 9.91 8.98
CA SER A 301 22.38 10.79 10.14
C SER A 301 21.78 10.27 11.44
N SER A 302 20.95 9.22 11.36
CA SER A 302 20.41 8.52 12.55
C SER A 302 21.46 7.65 13.25
N PHE A 303 22.63 7.45 12.65
CA PHE A 303 23.72 6.64 13.16
C PHE A 303 25.04 7.41 13.15
N GLU A 304 25.95 7.03 14.04
CA GLU A 304 27.29 7.60 14.11
C GLU A 304 28.09 7.31 12.83
N HIS A 305 27.89 6.11 12.28
CA HIS A 305 28.44 5.67 10.99
C HIS A 305 27.38 4.87 10.24
N CYS A 306 27.24 5.11 8.95
CA CYS A 306 26.35 4.40 8.05
C CYS A 306 26.96 4.32 6.65
N ASP A 307 27.11 3.12 6.12
CA ASP A 307 27.57 2.92 4.74
C ASP A 307 26.44 3.19 3.75
N VAL A 308 26.76 3.88 2.64
CA VAL A 308 25.78 4.21 1.59
C VAL A 308 26.23 3.60 0.27
N TYR A 309 25.36 2.80 -0.34
CA TYR A 309 25.59 2.07 -1.59
C TYR A 309 24.68 2.61 -2.69
N PRO A 310 25.17 3.45 -3.62
CA PRO A 310 24.42 3.87 -4.80
C PRO A 310 24.39 2.74 -5.83
N ILE A 311 23.19 2.40 -6.32
CA ILE A 311 22.96 1.40 -7.37
C ILE A 311 22.29 2.09 -8.54
N GLU A 312 23.01 2.31 -9.62
CA GLU A 312 22.59 3.13 -10.76
C GLU A 312 22.35 2.32 -12.04
N GLN A 313 22.95 1.13 -12.19
CA GLN A 313 22.74 0.28 -13.35
C GLN A 313 21.32 -0.28 -13.37
N ASN A 314 20.56 0.10 -14.40
CA ASN A 314 19.18 -0.34 -14.64
C ASN A 314 19.18 -1.56 -15.57
N TYR A 315 18.28 -2.52 -15.28
CA TYR A 315 18.11 -3.77 -16.03
C TYR A 315 16.70 -3.89 -16.64
N ARG A 316 15.88 -2.83 -16.51
CA ARG A 316 14.50 -2.82 -16.96
C ARG A 316 14.33 -2.07 -18.27
N SER A 317 14.80 -0.83 -18.31
CA SER A 317 14.48 0.14 -19.35
C SER A 317 15.70 0.37 -20.26
N VAL A 318 15.42 0.69 -21.50
CA VAL A 318 16.44 1.13 -22.47
C VAL A 318 17.00 2.50 -22.07
N GLN A 319 18.20 2.83 -22.58
CA GLN A 319 18.93 4.04 -22.18
C GLN A 319 18.17 5.33 -22.49
N THR A 320 17.46 5.42 -23.60
CA THR A 320 16.67 6.61 -24.00
C THR A 320 15.60 6.96 -22.98
N ILE A 321 14.93 5.96 -22.38
CA ILE A 321 13.95 6.18 -21.29
C ILE A 321 14.64 6.66 -20.03
N LEU A 322 15.83 6.16 -19.72
CA LEU A 322 16.58 6.58 -18.55
C LEU A 322 17.07 8.02 -18.68
N ASP A 323 17.56 8.42 -19.86
CA ASP A 323 17.96 9.81 -20.14
C ASP A 323 16.76 10.76 -19.94
N PHE A 324 15.57 10.36 -20.41
CA PHE A 324 14.35 11.12 -20.19
C PHE A 324 13.98 11.19 -18.70
N SER A 325 14.05 10.09 -17.95
CA SER A 325 13.77 10.07 -16.53
C SER A 325 14.80 10.84 -15.69
N ASN A 326 16.09 10.76 -16.07
CA ASN A 326 17.17 11.53 -15.43
C ASN A 326 16.96 13.04 -15.62
N SER A 327 16.57 13.50 -16.84
CA SER A 327 16.32 14.92 -17.12
C SER A 327 15.18 15.50 -16.25
N ILE A 328 14.13 14.71 -15.96
CA ILE A 328 13.07 15.13 -15.04
C ILE A 328 13.59 15.31 -13.62
N LEU A 329 14.48 14.42 -13.15
CA LEU A 329 15.04 14.49 -11.80
C LEU A 329 16.15 15.54 -11.66
N GLU A 330 16.76 15.99 -12.74
CA GLU A 330 17.80 17.03 -12.71
C GLU A 330 17.30 18.32 -12.07
N HIS A 331 16.02 18.64 -12.28
CA HIS A 331 15.34 19.82 -11.73
C HIS A 331 14.74 19.57 -10.34
N ALA A 332 14.97 18.40 -9.71
CA ALA A 332 14.45 18.10 -8.39
C ALA A 332 15.14 18.97 -7.31
N THR A 333 14.33 19.54 -6.42
CA THR A 333 14.82 20.40 -5.32
C THR A 333 15.46 19.59 -4.22
N PHE A 334 14.98 18.36 -4.00
CA PHE A 334 15.40 17.46 -2.92
C PHE A 334 15.72 16.08 -3.47
N GLY A 335 16.63 15.39 -2.82
CA GLY A 335 16.96 14.00 -3.10
C GLY A 335 18.45 13.76 -3.34
N TYR A 336 18.80 12.51 -3.48
CA TYR A 336 20.14 12.10 -3.86
C TYR A 336 20.34 12.29 -5.37
N LYS A 337 21.49 12.87 -5.76
CA LYS A 337 21.87 12.90 -7.18
C LYS A 337 22.24 11.49 -7.60
N LYS A 338 21.57 10.97 -8.60
CA LYS A 338 21.82 9.68 -9.23
C LYS A 338 21.66 9.82 -10.74
N ASN A 339 22.38 9.02 -11.47
CA ASN A 339 22.31 8.95 -12.91
C ASN A 339 22.11 7.50 -13.33
N LEU A 340 20.86 7.15 -13.65
CA LEU A 340 20.55 5.80 -14.07
C LEU A 340 21.12 5.56 -15.48
N PHE A 341 21.74 4.40 -15.65
CA PHE A 341 22.25 3.97 -16.94
C PHE A 341 21.90 2.51 -17.22
N SER A 342 21.79 2.16 -18.50
CA SER A 342 21.48 0.82 -18.97
C SER A 342 22.45 0.40 -20.07
N THR A 343 22.62 -0.90 -20.21
CA THR A 343 23.30 -1.53 -21.36
C THR A 343 22.30 -2.03 -22.41
N LEU A 344 20.99 -1.87 -22.12
CA LEU A 344 19.92 -2.16 -23.08
C LEU A 344 19.83 -0.97 -24.05
N ASP A 345 20.00 -1.21 -25.30
CA ASP A 345 19.99 -0.19 -26.34
C ASP A 345 18.71 -0.30 -27.19
N ASN A 346 18.07 0.84 -27.40
CA ASN A 346 17.03 1.06 -28.39
C ASN A 346 17.21 2.48 -28.91
N GLN A 347 17.19 2.68 -30.21
CA GLN A 347 17.39 3.99 -30.82
C GLN A 347 16.12 4.86 -30.79
N GLU A 348 15.01 4.32 -30.35
CA GLU A 348 13.73 5.01 -30.25
C GLU A 348 13.69 5.92 -29.01
N HIS A 349 13.37 7.20 -29.22
CA HIS A 349 13.24 8.17 -28.14
C HIS A 349 11.81 8.17 -27.57
N PRO A 350 11.61 8.55 -26.29
CA PRO A 350 10.31 8.84 -25.73
C PRO A 350 9.58 9.93 -26.54
N TYR A 351 8.25 9.84 -26.63
CA TYR A 351 7.42 10.76 -27.37
C TYR A 351 6.62 11.68 -26.45
N ILE A 352 6.63 12.99 -26.75
CA ILE A 352 5.76 14.00 -26.12
C ILE A 352 4.77 14.49 -27.17
N ILE A 353 3.50 14.18 -26.97
CA ILE A 353 2.47 14.33 -28.00
C ILE A 353 1.38 15.28 -27.54
N ALA A 354 1.21 16.40 -28.27
CA ALA A 354 0.09 17.30 -28.13
C ALA A 354 -1.10 16.80 -28.96
N THR A 355 -2.27 16.68 -28.32
CA THR A 355 -3.53 16.31 -28.97
C THR A 355 -4.52 17.46 -28.88
N SER A 356 -5.48 17.57 -29.82
CA SER A 356 -6.50 18.64 -29.81
C SER A 356 -7.36 18.59 -28.54
N ASP A 357 -7.73 17.39 -28.12
CA ASP A 357 -8.62 17.11 -27.00
C ASP A 357 -8.39 15.69 -26.44
N GLU A 358 -9.17 15.30 -25.42
CA GLU A 358 -9.12 13.97 -24.79
C GLU A 358 -9.54 12.83 -25.74
N ARG A 359 -10.41 13.13 -26.71
CA ARG A 359 -10.88 12.14 -27.66
C ARG A 359 -9.77 11.76 -28.63
N GLN A 360 -9.08 12.75 -29.22
CA GLN A 360 -7.95 12.50 -30.12
C GLN A 360 -6.81 11.78 -29.37
N GLN A 361 -6.58 12.12 -28.08
CA GLN A 361 -5.65 11.40 -27.23
C GLN A 361 -5.99 9.91 -27.13
N SER A 362 -7.25 9.58 -26.90
CA SER A 362 -7.72 8.20 -26.77
C SER A 362 -7.69 7.44 -28.11
N GLU A 363 -8.07 8.08 -29.22
CA GLU A 363 -8.02 7.52 -30.56
C GLU A 363 -6.56 7.17 -30.96
N PHE A 364 -5.61 8.07 -30.67
CA PHE A 364 -4.18 7.79 -30.89
C PHE A 364 -3.69 6.58 -30.09
N ILE A 365 -4.05 6.48 -28.81
CA ILE A 365 -3.63 5.34 -27.97
C ILE A 365 -4.20 4.03 -28.55
N VAL A 366 -5.46 4.02 -28.95
CA VAL A 366 -6.08 2.84 -29.56
C VAL A 366 -5.34 2.45 -30.85
N GLN A 367 -5.00 3.42 -31.71
CA GLN A 367 -4.23 3.16 -32.91
C GLN A 367 -2.87 2.53 -32.57
N GLN A 368 -2.13 3.11 -31.63
CA GLN A 368 -0.82 2.58 -31.22
C GLN A 368 -0.90 1.18 -30.60
N ILE A 369 -1.93 0.89 -29.80
CA ILE A 369 -2.17 -0.46 -29.26
C ILE A 369 -2.33 -1.47 -30.39
N LEU A 370 -3.09 -1.14 -31.44
CA LEU A 370 -3.29 -2.03 -32.58
C LEU A 370 -2.00 -2.24 -33.38
N GLU A 371 -1.24 -1.16 -33.66
CA GLU A 371 0.05 -1.22 -34.34
C GLU A 371 1.08 -2.07 -33.60
N TYR A 372 1.22 -1.86 -32.27
CA TYR A 372 2.12 -2.67 -31.44
C TYR A 372 1.66 -4.14 -31.33
N ARG A 373 0.35 -4.37 -31.31
CA ARG A 373 -0.17 -5.74 -31.30
C ARG A 373 0.13 -6.46 -32.63
N GLU A 374 0.02 -5.77 -33.77
CA GLU A 374 0.41 -6.30 -35.08
C GLU A 374 1.93 -6.58 -35.14
N SER A 375 2.75 -5.80 -34.44
CA SER A 375 4.21 -6.04 -34.34
C SER A 375 4.58 -7.16 -33.35
N GLY A 376 3.60 -7.75 -32.65
CA GLY A 376 3.81 -8.89 -31.76
C GLY A 376 3.89 -8.56 -30.26
N ILE A 377 3.64 -7.31 -29.85
CA ILE A 377 3.58 -6.92 -28.43
C ILE A 377 2.17 -7.21 -27.91
N SER A 378 2.06 -8.10 -26.91
CA SER A 378 0.77 -8.49 -26.35
C SER A 378 0.13 -7.36 -25.54
N LEU A 379 -1.22 -7.36 -25.41
CA LEU A 379 -1.94 -6.36 -24.62
C LEU A 379 -1.47 -6.28 -23.17
N ASN A 380 -1.08 -7.40 -22.57
CA ASN A 380 -0.56 -7.48 -21.21
C ASN A 380 0.76 -6.73 -21.01
N GLN A 381 1.47 -6.45 -22.10
CA GLN A 381 2.74 -5.70 -22.10
C GLN A 381 2.55 -4.20 -22.29
N MET A 382 1.31 -3.72 -22.41
CA MET A 382 0.99 -2.30 -22.62
C MET A 382 0.12 -1.76 -21.51
N ALA A 383 0.37 -0.50 -21.11
CA ALA A 383 -0.42 0.15 -20.07
C ALA A 383 -0.64 1.65 -20.33
N ALA A 384 -1.84 2.13 -19.95
CA ALA A 384 -2.14 3.55 -19.82
C ALA A 384 -2.06 3.97 -18.35
N LEU A 385 -1.24 4.97 -18.06
CA LEU A 385 -1.06 5.51 -16.72
C LEU A 385 -1.72 6.87 -16.60
N ILE A 386 -2.47 7.06 -15.51
CA ILE A 386 -3.24 8.26 -15.22
C ILE A 386 -2.96 8.77 -13.82
N ARG A 387 -3.02 10.10 -13.64
CA ARG A 387 -2.89 10.72 -12.32
C ARG A 387 -4.14 10.54 -11.47
N SER A 388 -5.32 10.55 -12.06
CA SER A 388 -6.61 10.40 -11.39
C SER A 388 -7.58 9.54 -12.18
N GLY A 389 -8.39 8.73 -11.51
CA GLY A 389 -9.23 7.70 -12.13
C GLY A 389 -10.24 8.19 -13.19
N TYR A 390 -10.70 9.44 -13.11
CA TYR A 390 -11.63 10.01 -14.11
C TYR A 390 -10.97 10.29 -15.47
N MET A 391 -9.64 10.42 -15.50
CA MET A 391 -8.87 10.75 -16.70
C MET A 391 -8.85 9.62 -17.75
N SER A 392 -9.36 8.44 -17.40
CA SER A 392 -9.42 7.28 -18.31
C SER A 392 -10.77 7.11 -19.00
N PHE A 393 -11.82 7.87 -18.64
CA PHE A 393 -13.18 7.56 -19.10
C PHE A 393 -13.31 7.56 -20.63
N ASP A 394 -12.70 8.53 -21.30
CA ASP A 394 -12.74 8.59 -22.75
C ASP A 394 -12.00 7.43 -23.41
N LEU A 395 -10.82 7.07 -22.86
CA LEU A 395 -10.06 5.90 -23.30
C LEU A 395 -10.84 4.59 -23.09
N GLU A 396 -11.53 4.42 -21.96
CA GLU A 396 -12.38 3.25 -21.71
C GLU A 396 -13.48 3.10 -22.76
N ILE A 397 -14.09 4.23 -23.16
CA ILE A 397 -15.09 4.26 -24.24
C ILE A 397 -14.45 3.90 -25.58
N ALA A 398 -13.28 4.47 -25.90
CA ALA A 398 -12.57 4.22 -27.16
C ALA A 398 -12.16 2.75 -27.30
N LEU A 399 -11.59 2.14 -26.24
CA LEU A 399 -11.23 0.71 -26.21
C LEU A 399 -12.45 -0.20 -26.38
N THR A 400 -13.57 0.14 -25.73
CA THR A 400 -14.81 -0.63 -25.81
C THR A 400 -15.38 -0.62 -27.24
N LYS A 401 -15.32 0.52 -27.94
CA LYS A 401 -15.81 0.65 -29.33
C LYS A 401 -15.08 -0.29 -30.30
N VAL A 402 -13.80 -0.53 -30.08
CA VAL A 402 -12.97 -1.39 -30.93
C VAL A 402 -12.77 -2.80 -30.34
N ASN A 403 -13.50 -3.17 -29.29
CA ASN A 403 -13.46 -4.46 -28.63
C ASN A 403 -12.06 -4.86 -28.12
N ILE A 404 -11.25 -3.89 -27.66
CA ILE A 404 -10.00 -4.18 -26.97
C ILE A 404 -10.31 -4.46 -25.50
N PRO A 405 -10.05 -5.68 -24.98
CA PRO A 405 -10.26 -5.98 -23.57
C PRO A 405 -9.28 -5.23 -22.71
N PHE A 406 -9.77 -4.63 -21.60
CA PHE A 406 -8.92 -3.91 -20.65
C PHE A 406 -9.29 -4.20 -19.20
N LYS A 407 -8.33 -4.01 -18.31
CA LYS A 407 -8.55 -4.02 -16.85
C LYS A 407 -8.09 -2.69 -16.26
N LYS A 408 -8.92 -2.14 -15.36
CA LYS A 408 -8.63 -0.89 -14.67
C LYS A 408 -8.23 -1.17 -13.22
N PHE A 409 -7.06 -0.64 -12.83
CA PHE A 409 -6.53 -0.72 -11.48
C PHE A 409 -6.67 0.62 -10.76
N GLY A 410 -7.23 0.58 -9.56
CA GLY A 410 -7.59 1.72 -8.73
C GLY A 410 -9.11 1.78 -8.55
N GLY A 411 -9.61 1.33 -7.40
CA GLY A 411 -11.03 1.24 -7.05
C GLY A 411 -11.21 0.67 -5.64
N PHE A 412 -12.46 0.37 -5.26
CA PHE A 412 -12.76 -0.23 -3.97
C PHE A 412 -12.11 -1.62 -3.86
N LYS A 413 -11.50 -1.90 -2.71
CA LYS A 413 -10.93 -3.22 -2.43
C LYS A 413 -12.04 -4.26 -2.27
N PHE A 414 -11.80 -5.49 -2.73
CA PHE A 414 -12.73 -6.62 -2.67
C PHE A 414 -13.36 -6.84 -1.29
N ILE A 415 -12.55 -6.83 -0.25
CA ILE A 415 -13.01 -7.05 1.13
C ILE A 415 -13.70 -5.82 1.75
N GLU A 416 -13.57 -4.64 1.15
CA GLU A 416 -14.30 -3.43 1.59
C GLU A 416 -15.74 -3.43 1.08
N THR A 417 -16.10 -4.38 0.21
CA THR A 417 -17.48 -4.52 -0.27
C THR A 417 -18.41 -4.94 0.85
N ALA A 418 -19.63 -4.38 0.85
CA ALA A 418 -20.59 -4.55 1.95
C ALA A 418 -20.89 -6.02 2.28
N HIS A 419 -21.06 -6.87 1.25
CA HIS A 419 -21.43 -8.28 1.43
C HIS A 419 -20.30 -9.15 1.99
N ILE A 420 -19.03 -8.85 1.64
CA ILE A 420 -17.87 -9.53 2.24
C ILE A 420 -17.70 -9.09 3.71
N LYS A 421 -17.87 -7.79 3.98
CA LYS A 421 -17.86 -7.29 5.36
C LYS A 421 -18.97 -7.88 6.23
N ASP A 422 -20.15 -8.12 5.64
CA ASP A 422 -21.24 -8.78 6.36
C ASP A 422 -20.81 -10.21 6.75
N ILE A 423 -20.20 -10.99 5.85
CA ILE A 423 -19.67 -12.33 6.17
C ILE A 423 -18.56 -12.27 7.23
N LEU A 424 -17.58 -11.37 7.06
CA LEU A 424 -16.48 -11.21 8.03
C LEU A 424 -16.99 -10.86 9.42
N SER A 425 -18.09 -10.13 9.54
CA SER A 425 -18.68 -9.73 10.83
C SER A 425 -19.17 -10.92 11.65
N PHE A 426 -19.64 -12.01 11.04
CA PHE A 426 -19.97 -13.24 11.78
C PHE A 426 -18.71 -13.82 12.44
N PHE A 427 -17.60 -13.88 11.72
CA PHE A 427 -16.34 -14.38 12.25
C PHE A 427 -15.74 -13.45 13.30
N ARG A 428 -15.90 -12.14 13.14
CA ARG A 428 -15.46 -11.14 14.13
C ARG A 428 -16.17 -11.30 15.46
N ILE A 429 -17.50 -11.47 15.44
CA ILE A 429 -18.30 -11.72 16.65
C ILE A 429 -17.90 -13.05 17.29
N ALA A 430 -17.73 -14.11 16.51
CA ALA A 430 -17.31 -15.41 17.03
C ALA A 430 -15.92 -15.36 17.69
N ASN A 431 -15.00 -14.55 17.15
CA ASN A 431 -13.65 -14.36 17.69
C ASN A 431 -13.65 -13.37 18.91
N ASN A 432 -14.36 -12.25 18.78
CA ASN A 432 -14.51 -11.26 19.84
C ASN A 432 -15.99 -10.97 20.07
N PRO A 433 -16.62 -11.59 21.09
CA PRO A 433 -18.04 -11.37 21.43
C PRO A 433 -18.41 -9.93 21.77
N LYS A 434 -17.44 -9.06 22.06
CA LYS A 434 -17.62 -7.65 22.38
C LYS A 434 -17.42 -6.73 21.16
N ASP A 435 -17.28 -7.25 19.97
CA ASP A 435 -17.10 -6.44 18.76
C ASP A 435 -18.40 -5.72 18.37
N VAL A 436 -18.57 -4.54 18.94
CA VAL A 436 -19.77 -3.69 18.79
C VAL A 436 -20.06 -3.35 17.32
N LEU A 437 -19.02 -3.11 16.51
CA LEU A 437 -19.21 -2.76 15.10
C LEU A 437 -19.72 -3.94 14.29
N ALA A 438 -19.17 -5.12 14.54
CA ALA A 438 -19.65 -6.33 13.92
C ALA A 438 -21.10 -6.65 14.33
N TRP A 439 -21.42 -6.50 15.63
CA TRP A 439 -22.80 -6.64 16.12
C TRP A 439 -23.75 -5.64 15.48
N HIS A 440 -23.39 -4.36 15.44
CA HIS A 440 -24.23 -3.33 14.82
C HIS A 440 -24.54 -3.65 13.35
N ARG A 441 -23.52 -4.10 12.60
CA ARG A 441 -23.69 -4.50 11.21
C ARG A 441 -24.62 -5.68 11.04
N ILE A 442 -24.42 -6.75 11.79
CA ILE A 442 -25.23 -7.98 11.66
C ILE A 442 -26.64 -7.77 12.16
N LEU A 443 -26.85 -7.10 13.30
CA LEU A 443 -28.18 -6.84 13.83
C LEU A 443 -29.07 -6.07 12.86
N LEU A 444 -28.52 -5.10 12.13
CA LEU A 444 -29.24 -4.32 11.12
C LEU A 444 -29.59 -5.12 9.84
N LEU A 445 -29.02 -6.30 9.66
CA LEU A 445 -29.39 -7.21 8.58
C LEU A 445 -30.63 -8.05 8.92
N LEU A 446 -30.94 -8.21 10.21
CA LEU A 446 -32.02 -9.09 10.68
C LEU A 446 -33.40 -8.43 10.54
N GLU A 447 -34.36 -9.21 10.10
CA GLU A 447 -35.71 -8.72 9.97
C GLU A 447 -36.32 -8.39 11.33
N GLY A 448 -36.97 -7.25 11.42
CA GLY A 448 -37.61 -6.77 12.66
C GLY A 448 -36.65 -6.06 13.64
N ILE A 449 -35.37 -5.95 13.34
CA ILE A 449 -34.39 -5.23 14.17
C ILE A 449 -34.04 -3.91 13.52
N GLY A 450 -34.49 -2.82 14.10
CA GLY A 450 -34.12 -1.46 13.71
C GLY A 450 -32.99 -0.90 14.57
N PRO A 451 -32.46 0.30 14.21
CA PRO A 451 -31.30 0.91 14.90
C PRO A 451 -31.47 1.03 16.42
N GLY A 452 -32.70 1.36 16.91
CA GLY A 452 -32.96 1.48 18.35
C GLY A 452 -32.83 0.14 19.09
N THR A 453 -33.40 -0.94 18.50
CA THR A 453 -33.26 -2.29 19.07
C THR A 453 -31.84 -2.80 18.98
N ALA A 454 -31.13 -2.54 17.87
CA ALA A 454 -29.73 -2.90 17.72
C ALA A 454 -28.85 -2.24 18.79
N ASN A 455 -29.03 -0.93 19.02
CA ASN A 455 -28.26 -0.20 20.04
C ASN A 455 -28.52 -0.73 21.46
N MET A 456 -29.78 -1.06 21.79
CA MET A 456 -30.15 -1.65 23.08
C MET A 456 -29.44 -3.01 23.27
N ILE A 457 -29.45 -3.89 22.26
CA ILE A 457 -28.81 -5.19 22.32
C ILE A 457 -27.28 -5.01 22.52
N ILE A 458 -26.69 -4.08 21.81
CA ILE A 458 -25.25 -3.78 21.88
C ILE A 458 -24.87 -3.27 23.28
N GLU A 459 -25.69 -2.44 23.90
CA GLU A 459 -25.49 -1.96 25.26
C GLU A 459 -25.49 -3.13 26.25
N GLU A 460 -26.47 -4.02 26.16
CA GLU A 460 -26.58 -5.21 26.98
C GLU A 460 -25.38 -6.17 26.82
N ILE A 461 -24.85 -6.31 25.57
CA ILE A 461 -23.63 -7.08 25.29
C ILE A 461 -22.42 -6.39 25.92
N SER A 462 -22.29 -5.08 25.76
CA SER A 462 -21.16 -4.31 26.27
C SER A 462 -21.07 -4.36 27.79
N GLU A 463 -22.21 -4.46 28.48
CA GLU A 463 -22.33 -4.57 29.93
C GLU A 463 -22.28 -6.02 30.43
N ASN A 464 -22.00 -7.00 29.55
CA ASN A 464 -21.96 -8.45 29.83
C ASN A 464 -23.30 -9.02 30.36
N ARG A 465 -24.43 -8.38 30.04
CA ARG A 465 -25.76 -8.92 30.36
C ARG A 465 -26.29 -9.88 29.29
N LEU A 466 -25.84 -9.72 28.04
CA LEU A 466 -26.11 -10.63 26.96
C LEU A 466 -24.80 -11.22 26.41
N ASP A 467 -24.79 -12.54 26.24
CA ASP A 467 -23.69 -13.26 25.59
C ASP A 467 -24.30 -14.39 24.75
N PHE A 468 -23.98 -14.44 23.45
CA PHE A 468 -24.53 -15.43 22.55
C PHE A 468 -24.11 -16.87 22.88
N ARG A 469 -23.04 -17.05 23.65
CA ARG A 469 -22.58 -18.35 24.13
C ARG A 469 -23.52 -19.01 25.12
N TYR A 470 -24.36 -18.20 25.78
CA TYR A 470 -25.31 -18.62 26.77
C TYR A 470 -26.72 -18.25 26.34
N ASP A 471 -27.73 -19.03 26.76
CA ASP A 471 -29.15 -18.72 26.45
C ASP A 471 -29.76 -17.63 27.34
N ASN A 472 -29.02 -17.14 28.29
CA ASN A 472 -29.52 -16.18 29.27
C ASN A 472 -29.75 -14.79 28.64
N GLY A 473 -30.94 -14.23 28.82
CA GLY A 473 -31.28 -12.86 28.47
C GLY A 473 -31.84 -12.66 27.06
N TRP A 474 -31.47 -13.45 26.07
CA TRP A 474 -31.91 -13.26 24.68
C TRP A 474 -33.44 -13.41 24.50
N ASN A 475 -34.09 -14.20 25.38
CA ASN A 475 -35.54 -14.41 25.37
C ASN A 475 -36.34 -13.15 25.80
N THR A 476 -35.74 -12.16 26.42
CA THR A 476 -36.35 -10.91 26.84
C THR A 476 -36.58 -9.94 25.68
N ILE A 477 -35.87 -10.15 24.55
CA ILE A 477 -35.95 -9.34 23.37
C ILE A 477 -37.11 -9.86 22.51
N SER A 478 -38.21 -9.11 22.48
CA SER A 478 -39.42 -9.53 21.78
C SER A 478 -39.36 -9.31 20.26
N ARG A 479 -38.66 -8.26 19.80
CA ARG A 479 -38.50 -7.92 18.37
C ARG A 479 -37.39 -8.71 17.71
N GLY A 480 -37.70 -9.39 16.58
CA GLY A 480 -36.73 -10.18 15.85
C GLY A 480 -36.25 -11.43 16.59
N LYS A 481 -37.00 -11.94 17.56
CA LYS A 481 -36.62 -13.06 18.45
C LYS A 481 -36.18 -14.31 17.69
N GLU A 482 -36.88 -14.68 16.62
CA GLU A 482 -36.59 -15.87 15.84
C GLU A 482 -35.27 -15.72 15.09
N GLU A 483 -35.06 -14.58 14.44
CA GLU A 483 -33.82 -14.26 13.71
C GLU A 483 -32.64 -14.14 14.67
N LEU A 484 -32.80 -13.56 15.85
CA LEU A 484 -31.75 -13.50 16.90
C LEU A 484 -31.38 -14.91 17.38
N SER A 485 -32.38 -15.77 17.61
CA SER A 485 -32.12 -17.15 18.02
C SER A 485 -31.32 -17.92 16.94
N ARG A 486 -31.71 -17.75 15.67
CA ARG A 486 -30.98 -18.32 14.53
C ARG A 486 -29.54 -17.80 14.44
N LEU A 487 -29.35 -16.49 14.64
CA LEU A 487 -28.02 -15.87 14.68
C LEU A 487 -27.16 -16.41 15.83
N CYS A 488 -27.68 -16.45 17.05
CA CYS A 488 -26.93 -16.99 18.20
C CYS A 488 -26.53 -18.46 17.98
N ASN A 489 -27.43 -19.26 17.41
CA ASN A 489 -27.13 -20.64 17.06
C ASN A 489 -26.01 -20.77 16.01
N LEU A 490 -26.01 -19.90 14.98
CA LEU A 490 -24.95 -19.83 14.01
C LEU A 490 -23.62 -19.47 14.68
N LEU A 491 -23.59 -18.40 15.48
CA LEU A 491 -22.39 -17.91 16.16
C LEU A 491 -21.76 -18.97 17.09
N ARG A 492 -22.58 -19.70 17.85
CA ARG A 492 -22.10 -20.83 18.68
C ARG A 492 -21.45 -21.92 17.85
N LYS A 493 -22.05 -22.27 16.69
CA LYS A 493 -21.49 -23.32 15.81
C LYS A 493 -20.15 -22.88 15.22
N ILE A 494 -20.07 -21.67 14.65
CA ILE A 494 -18.84 -21.18 14.01
C ILE A 494 -17.72 -20.83 15.00
N GLN A 495 -18.04 -20.68 16.30
CA GLN A 495 -17.04 -20.47 17.34
C GLN A 495 -16.38 -21.78 17.78
N SER A 496 -17.03 -22.94 17.58
CA SER A 496 -16.47 -24.24 17.99
C SER A 496 -15.17 -24.55 17.24
N ASP A 497 -14.14 -24.98 17.98
CA ASP A 497 -12.86 -25.37 17.40
C ASP A 497 -12.92 -26.72 16.67
N ASP A 498 -13.99 -27.49 16.86
CA ASP A 498 -14.18 -28.84 16.28
C ASP A 498 -14.52 -28.80 14.79
N ILE A 499 -14.92 -27.65 14.24
CA ILE A 499 -15.32 -27.54 12.82
C ILE A 499 -14.29 -26.80 11.97
N LYS A 500 -14.12 -27.31 10.73
CA LYS A 500 -13.19 -26.74 9.76
C LYS A 500 -13.67 -25.39 9.22
N MET A 501 -12.75 -24.58 8.69
CA MET A 501 -13.09 -23.28 8.09
C MET A 501 -14.10 -23.42 6.94
N SER A 502 -14.01 -24.44 6.11
CA SER A 502 -14.98 -24.73 5.04
C SER A 502 -16.40 -24.90 5.57
N GLU A 503 -16.58 -25.59 6.68
CA GLU A 503 -17.89 -25.77 7.31
C GLU A 503 -18.40 -24.47 7.97
N ARG A 504 -17.52 -23.71 8.61
CA ARG A 504 -17.85 -22.37 9.13
C ARG A 504 -18.35 -21.45 8.02
N MET A 505 -17.64 -21.43 6.88
CA MET A 505 -18.05 -20.63 5.71
C MET A 505 -19.37 -21.11 5.13
N TYR A 506 -19.59 -22.41 5.02
CA TYR A 506 -20.86 -22.98 4.56
C TYR A 506 -22.04 -22.52 5.44
N LEU A 507 -21.91 -22.60 6.76
CA LEU A 507 -22.95 -22.18 7.71
C LEU A 507 -23.24 -20.67 7.61
N CYS A 508 -22.22 -19.82 7.49
CA CYS A 508 -22.39 -18.39 7.28
C CYS A 508 -23.07 -18.08 5.94
N ASN A 509 -22.68 -18.76 4.87
CA ASN A 509 -23.22 -18.57 3.53
C ASN A 509 -24.72 -18.96 3.47
N GLU A 510 -25.11 -20.10 4.07
CA GLU A 510 -26.50 -20.54 4.15
C GLU A 510 -27.36 -19.54 4.94
N PHE A 511 -26.84 -18.99 6.03
CA PHE A 511 -27.55 -17.97 6.80
C PHE A 511 -27.70 -16.66 6.03
N TYR A 512 -26.64 -16.21 5.35
CA TYR A 512 -26.59 -14.89 4.71
C TYR A 512 -27.26 -14.86 3.33
N ARG A 513 -27.28 -15.96 2.59
CA ARG A 513 -27.82 -16.03 1.21
C ARG A 513 -29.24 -15.48 1.05
N PRO A 514 -30.25 -15.81 1.91
CA PRO A 514 -31.58 -15.23 1.81
C PRO A 514 -31.59 -13.71 2.07
N ILE A 515 -30.72 -13.23 2.97
CA ILE A 515 -30.57 -11.81 3.29
C ILE A 515 -30.02 -11.07 2.07
N LEU A 516 -28.95 -11.60 1.46
CA LEU A 516 -28.33 -11.05 0.25
C LEU A 516 -29.33 -10.89 -0.89
N LYS A 517 -30.11 -11.94 -1.16
CA LYS A 517 -31.15 -11.94 -2.20
C LYS A 517 -32.23 -10.88 -1.98
N LYS A 518 -32.60 -10.63 -0.73
CA LYS A 518 -33.62 -9.62 -0.37
C LYS A 518 -33.06 -8.20 -0.43
N LYS A 519 -31.75 -8.02 -0.14
CA LYS A 519 -31.13 -6.71 0.04
C LYS A 519 -30.55 -6.11 -1.26
N TYR A 520 -30.14 -6.94 -2.23
CA TYR A 520 -29.41 -6.50 -3.41
C TYR A 520 -29.98 -7.07 -4.72
N ASP A 521 -30.33 -6.19 -5.66
CA ASP A 521 -30.80 -6.60 -6.99
C ASP A 521 -29.71 -7.31 -7.82
N ASP A 522 -28.45 -6.92 -7.59
CA ASP A 522 -27.25 -7.51 -8.21
C ASP A 522 -26.68 -8.72 -7.44
N TYR A 523 -27.54 -9.41 -6.65
CA TYR A 523 -27.12 -10.52 -5.80
C TYR A 523 -26.36 -11.63 -6.53
N PRO A 524 -26.61 -11.99 -7.82
CA PRO A 524 -25.87 -13.05 -8.48
C PRO A 524 -24.38 -12.70 -8.67
N LYS A 525 -24.07 -11.42 -8.91
CA LYS A 525 -22.69 -10.92 -8.99
C LYS A 525 -22.02 -10.95 -7.61
N ARG A 526 -22.71 -10.44 -6.58
CA ARG A 526 -22.18 -10.44 -5.20
C ARG A 526 -22.01 -11.85 -4.63
N TRP A 527 -22.82 -12.80 -5.09
CA TRP A 527 -22.69 -14.20 -4.67
C TRP A 527 -21.39 -14.81 -5.19
N LYS A 528 -20.98 -14.51 -6.44
CA LYS A 528 -19.68 -14.92 -6.97
C LYS A 528 -18.51 -14.37 -6.13
N ASP A 529 -18.63 -13.16 -5.66
CA ASP A 529 -17.62 -12.58 -4.75
C ASP A 529 -17.55 -13.39 -3.44
N ILE A 530 -18.70 -13.80 -2.88
CA ILE A 530 -18.76 -14.65 -1.68
C ILE A 530 -18.17 -16.04 -1.95
N GLU A 531 -18.44 -16.65 -3.10
CA GLU A 531 -17.84 -17.93 -3.50
C GLU A 531 -16.31 -17.81 -3.59
N THR A 532 -15.81 -16.75 -4.20
CA THR A 532 -14.37 -16.45 -4.25
C THR A 532 -13.80 -16.27 -2.84
N PHE A 533 -14.50 -15.52 -1.98
CA PHE A 533 -14.08 -15.33 -0.59
C PHE A 533 -14.07 -16.64 0.19
N THR A 534 -15.04 -17.55 -0.08
CA THR A 534 -15.09 -18.87 0.55
C THR A 534 -13.82 -19.66 0.22
N THR A 535 -13.43 -19.73 -1.06
CA THR A 535 -12.20 -20.40 -1.49
C THR A 535 -10.95 -19.84 -0.82
N ILE A 536 -10.89 -18.52 -0.66
CA ILE A 536 -9.78 -17.86 0.06
C ILE A 536 -9.81 -18.25 1.54
N ALA A 537 -10.96 -18.17 2.19
CA ALA A 537 -11.11 -18.44 3.62
C ALA A 537 -10.76 -19.89 3.99
N GLU A 538 -11.04 -20.86 3.12
CA GLU A 538 -10.73 -22.29 3.33
C GLU A 538 -9.24 -22.59 3.45
N GLN A 539 -8.38 -21.70 2.97
CA GLN A 539 -6.92 -21.84 3.12
C GLN A 539 -6.41 -21.55 4.53
N TYR A 540 -7.26 -21.00 5.40
CA TYR A 540 -6.88 -20.63 6.77
C TYR A 540 -7.27 -21.68 7.80
N ASN A 541 -6.36 -21.96 8.72
CA ASN A 541 -6.58 -22.95 9.77
C ASN A 541 -7.34 -22.40 10.97
N SER A 542 -7.46 -21.08 11.13
CA SER A 542 -8.18 -20.45 12.22
C SER A 542 -8.88 -19.16 11.82
N THR A 543 -9.99 -18.86 12.50
CA THR A 543 -10.72 -17.59 12.34
C THR A 543 -9.85 -16.37 12.65
N ALA A 544 -8.99 -16.45 13.67
CA ALA A 544 -8.13 -15.35 14.05
C ALA A 544 -7.09 -15.03 12.96
N ASN A 545 -6.53 -16.04 12.31
CA ASN A 545 -5.59 -15.85 11.19
C ASN A 545 -6.29 -15.24 9.97
N LEU A 546 -7.46 -15.77 9.62
CA LEU A 546 -8.27 -15.19 8.53
C LEU A 546 -8.55 -13.70 8.77
N LEU A 547 -9.07 -13.36 9.95
CA LEU A 547 -9.41 -11.97 10.29
C LEU A 547 -8.18 -11.05 10.31
N SER A 548 -7.07 -11.51 10.83
CA SER A 548 -5.82 -10.74 10.86
C SER A 548 -5.30 -10.46 9.46
N GLU A 549 -5.31 -11.46 8.58
CA GLU A 549 -4.86 -11.29 7.21
C GLU A 549 -5.81 -10.42 6.40
N MET A 550 -7.11 -10.61 6.54
CA MET A 550 -8.10 -9.77 5.87
C MET A 550 -8.05 -8.32 6.34
N ALA A 551 -7.69 -8.07 7.59
CA ALA A 551 -7.54 -6.72 8.11
C ALA A 551 -6.23 -6.05 7.67
N LEU A 552 -5.10 -6.78 7.68
CA LEU A 552 -3.77 -6.21 7.46
C LEU A 552 -3.39 -6.09 5.98
N ASP A 553 -3.77 -7.06 5.16
CA ASP A 553 -3.41 -7.11 3.75
C ASP A 553 -4.48 -7.83 2.94
N PRO A 554 -5.60 -7.16 2.71
CA PRO A 554 -6.70 -7.77 1.99
C PRO A 554 -6.28 -8.21 0.59
N PRO A 555 -6.72 -9.41 0.14
CA PRO A 555 -6.47 -9.84 -1.22
C PRO A 555 -7.00 -8.76 -2.18
N ILE A 556 -6.08 -8.10 -2.86
CA ILE A 556 -6.41 -7.22 -3.95
C ILE A 556 -6.93 -8.16 -5.06
N GLN A 557 -8.09 -7.88 -5.65
CA GLN A 557 -8.36 -8.37 -7.00
C GLN A 557 -7.33 -7.70 -7.92
N SER A 558 -6.11 -8.20 -7.89
CA SER A 558 -5.11 -7.88 -8.88
C SER A 558 -5.43 -8.71 -10.13
N ALA A 559 -5.10 -8.19 -11.28
CA ALA A 559 -5.10 -8.96 -12.52
C ALA A 559 -4.38 -10.31 -12.38
N GLU A 560 -3.55 -10.46 -11.36
CA GLU A 560 -2.75 -11.65 -11.07
C GLU A 560 -3.51 -12.75 -10.31
N ALA A 561 -4.55 -12.45 -9.53
CA ALA A 561 -5.41 -13.47 -8.92
C ALA A 561 -6.28 -14.19 -9.96
N ASN A 562 -6.49 -13.57 -11.12
CA ASN A 562 -7.17 -14.19 -12.25
C ASN A 562 -6.20 -14.82 -13.29
N ALA A 563 -4.90 -14.78 -13.08
CA ALA A 563 -3.90 -15.37 -13.98
C ALA A 563 -3.94 -16.91 -14.03
N GLU A 564 -4.68 -17.57 -13.12
CA GLU A 564 -4.96 -19.00 -13.20
C GLU A 564 -6.21 -19.34 -14.04
N TYR A 565 -6.97 -18.35 -14.52
CA TYR A 565 -8.12 -18.56 -15.40
C TYR A 565 -7.90 -17.83 -16.73
N HIS A 566 -7.42 -18.58 -17.72
CA HIS A 566 -7.42 -18.32 -19.17
C HIS A 566 -6.73 -17.03 -19.69
N GLU A 567 -5.80 -17.27 -20.57
CA GLU A 567 -5.28 -16.70 -21.81
C GLU A 567 -5.90 -15.40 -22.39
N ASP A 568 -6.76 -14.68 -21.68
CA ASP A 568 -7.31 -13.44 -22.21
C ASP A 568 -6.29 -12.30 -22.01
N GLU A 569 -5.60 -11.96 -23.09
CA GLU A 569 -4.80 -10.74 -23.19
C GLU A 569 -5.68 -9.52 -22.89
N PHE A 570 -5.23 -8.62 -22.02
CA PHE A 570 -5.92 -7.39 -21.71
C PHE A 570 -4.96 -6.22 -21.58
N PHE A 571 -5.40 -5.06 -22.05
CA PHE A 571 -4.70 -3.80 -21.85
C PHE A 571 -4.88 -3.30 -20.41
N THR A 572 -3.83 -2.72 -19.82
CA THR A 572 -3.90 -2.21 -18.45
C THR A 572 -4.18 -0.71 -18.40
N ILE A 573 -5.20 -0.28 -17.66
CA ILE A 573 -5.39 1.12 -17.27
C ILE A 573 -5.11 1.21 -15.77
N SER A 574 -4.19 2.09 -15.35
CA SER A 574 -3.82 2.18 -13.94
C SER A 574 -3.55 3.62 -13.48
N THR A 575 -3.87 3.93 -12.24
CA THR A 575 -3.29 5.14 -11.64
C THR A 575 -1.78 4.94 -11.43
N ILE A 576 -1.01 6.02 -11.51
CA ILE A 576 0.46 5.96 -11.31
C ILE A 576 0.81 5.34 -9.93
N HIS A 577 0.01 5.66 -8.89
CA HIS A 577 0.20 5.08 -7.56
C HIS A 577 0.04 3.56 -7.54
N SER A 578 -0.97 3.03 -8.26
CA SER A 578 -1.22 1.60 -8.33
C SER A 578 -0.25 0.88 -9.27
N ALA A 579 0.39 1.60 -10.18
CA ALA A 579 1.40 1.10 -11.10
C ALA A 579 2.79 0.95 -10.46
N LYS A 580 3.00 1.48 -9.24
CA LYS A 580 4.29 1.34 -8.54
C LYS A 580 4.59 -0.14 -8.28
N GLY A 581 5.79 -0.59 -8.65
CA GLY A 581 6.20 -1.99 -8.58
C GLY A 581 5.91 -2.80 -9.86
N LEU A 582 5.03 -2.33 -10.73
CA LEU A 582 4.71 -2.98 -12.02
C LEU A 582 5.62 -2.46 -13.14
N GLU A 583 5.59 -3.12 -14.29
CA GLU A 583 6.37 -2.75 -15.48
C GLU A 583 5.75 -3.30 -16.76
N TRP A 584 5.86 -2.54 -17.84
CA TRP A 584 5.33 -2.90 -19.16
C TRP A 584 6.35 -2.60 -20.26
N ASN A 585 6.22 -3.24 -21.39
CA ASN A 585 7.00 -2.91 -22.58
C ASN A 585 6.72 -1.46 -23.03
N THR A 586 5.41 -1.13 -23.16
CA THR A 586 4.93 0.17 -23.64
C THR A 586 4.05 0.86 -22.59
N VAL A 587 4.33 2.13 -22.32
CA VAL A 587 3.56 2.95 -21.38
C VAL A 587 3.05 4.21 -22.07
N PHE A 588 1.73 4.44 -21.97
CA PHE A 588 1.06 5.68 -22.34
C PHE A 588 0.75 6.48 -21.08
N LEU A 589 1.35 7.65 -20.92
CA LEU A 589 1.05 8.56 -19.82
C LEU A 589 0.09 9.63 -20.32
N LEU A 590 -1.14 9.61 -19.79
CA LEU A 590 -2.22 10.50 -20.20
C LEU A 590 -2.24 11.76 -19.35
N TRP A 591 -2.79 12.83 -19.94
CA TRP A 591 -3.05 14.09 -19.25
C TRP A 591 -1.81 14.73 -18.61
N ALA A 592 -0.66 14.65 -19.27
CA ALA A 592 0.55 15.35 -18.84
C ALA A 592 0.41 16.87 -19.10
N LEU A 593 -0.65 17.46 -18.56
CA LEU A 593 -1.15 18.81 -18.77
C LEU A 593 -0.99 19.64 -17.50
N GLU A 594 -0.48 20.86 -17.61
CA GLU A 594 -0.37 21.81 -16.50
C GLU A 594 -1.74 22.08 -15.87
N GLY A 595 -1.82 22.05 -14.53
CA GLY A 595 -3.08 22.14 -13.79
C GLY A 595 -3.80 20.79 -13.59
N LYS A 596 -3.41 19.72 -14.30
CA LYS A 596 -3.93 18.35 -14.16
C LYS A 596 -2.84 17.38 -13.68
N PHE A 597 -1.66 17.47 -14.25
CA PHE A 597 -0.48 16.76 -13.80
C PHE A 597 0.77 17.64 -14.00
N PRO A 598 1.18 18.44 -13.00
CA PRO A 598 0.68 18.51 -11.61
C PRO A 598 -0.70 19.21 -11.48
N PRO A 599 -1.54 18.79 -10.50
CA PRO A 599 -2.79 19.49 -10.21
C PRO A 599 -2.52 20.85 -9.54
N ASN A 600 -3.38 21.86 -9.80
CA ASN A 600 -3.21 23.22 -9.29
C ASN A 600 -2.97 23.32 -7.77
N LYS A 601 -3.62 22.44 -6.98
CA LYS A 601 -3.43 22.39 -5.53
C LYS A 601 -1.99 22.06 -5.11
N SER A 602 -1.26 21.29 -5.90
CA SER A 602 0.12 20.89 -5.59
C SER A 602 1.13 22.03 -5.80
N LEU A 603 0.72 23.08 -6.53
CA LEU A 603 1.56 24.25 -6.76
C LEU A 603 1.73 25.14 -5.51
N GLN A 604 0.91 24.93 -4.49
CA GLN A 604 0.94 25.70 -3.25
C GLN A 604 2.08 25.30 -2.29
N SER A 605 2.71 24.14 -2.52
CA SER A 605 3.77 23.61 -1.67
C SER A 605 4.87 22.97 -2.51
N ILE A 606 6.12 23.34 -2.22
CA ILE A 606 7.30 22.74 -2.87
C ILE A 606 7.31 21.22 -2.64
N ASP A 607 7.01 20.75 -1.43
CA ASP A 607 7.01 19.32 -1.11
C ASP A 607 5.95 18.55 -1.95
N GLN A 608 4.76 19.16 -2.15
CA GLN A 608 3.70 18.56 -2.98
C GLN A 608 4.07 18.57 -4.47
N LEU A 609 4.67 19.66 -4.94
CA LEU A 609 5.13 19.76 -6.33
C LEU A 609 6.23 18.73 -6.62
N GLU A 610 7.17 18.55 -5.71
CA GLU A 610 8.22 17.54 -5.84
C GLU A 610 7.68 16.11 -5.74
N GLU A 611 6.58 15.87 -5.01
CA GLU A 611 5.90 14.57 -5.05
C GLU A 611 5.27 14.29 -6.42
N GLU A 612 4.65 15.29 -7.06
CA GLU A 612 4.13 15.17 -8.43
C GLU A 612 5.27 14.93 -9.44
N ARG A 613 6.45 15.54 -9.25
CA ARG A 613 7.65 15.24 -10.05
C ARG A 613 8.08 13.78 -9.90
N ARG A 614 8.09 13.26 -8.68
CA ARG A 614 8.37 11.84 -8.43
C ARG A 614 7.32 10.92 -9.04
N LEU A 615 6.04 11.32 -9.07
CA LEU A 615 5.00 10.59 -9.79
C LEU A 615 5.28 10.52 -11.31
N MET A 616 5.73 11.62 -11.92
CA MET A 616 6.15 11.62 -13.32
C MET A 616 7.31 10.65 -13.55
N TYR A 617 8.36 10.72 -12.74
CA TYR A 617 9.49 9.79 -12.77
C TYR A 617 9.04 8.32 -12.61
N VAL A 618 8.16 8.04 -11.63
CA VAL A 618 7.61 6.69 -11.45
C VAL A 618 6.88 6.22 -12.69
N ALA A 619 6.02 7.05 -13.29
CA ALA A 619 5.26 6.69 -14.48
C ALA A 619 6.17 6.31 -15.65
N ILE A 620 7.18 7.13 -15.95
CA ILE A 620 8.12 6.91 -17.05
C ILE A 620 8.95 5.64 -16.82
N THR A 621 9.46 5.45 -15.61
CA THR A 621 10.28 4.28 -15.26
C THR A 621 9.50 2.96 -15.15
N ARG A 622 8.19 2.95 -15.48
CA ARG A 622 7.42 1.70 -15.64
C ARG A 622 7.61 1.08 -17.01
N ALA A 623 8.07 1.85 -17.99
CA ALA A 623 8.30 1.37 -19.34
C ALA A 623 9.65 0.65 -19.49
N LYS A 624 9.68 -0.35 -20.39
CA LYS A 624 10.90 -1.06 -20.80
C LYS A 624 11.46 -0.48 -22.08
N GLU A 625 10.65 -0.29 -23.12
CA GLU A 625 11.09 0.08 -24.45
C GLU A 625 10.43 1.34 -25.00
N HIS A 626 9.11 1.57 -24.75
CA HIS A 626 8.37 2.66 -25.37
C HIS A 626 7.63 3.53 -24.35
N VAL A 627 7.74 4.85 -24.47
CA VAL A 627 7.04 5.83 -23.63
C VAL A 627 6.37 6.88 -24.50
N PHE A 628 5.07 7.04 -24.31
CA PHE A 628 4.26 8.10 -24.88
C PHE A 628 3.71 8.99 -23.78
N VAL A 629 4.07 10.27 -23.79
CA VAL A 629 3.56 11.28 -22.86
C VAL A 629 2.60 12.18 -23.62
N LEU A 630 1.30 12.09 -23.30
CA LEU A 630 0.25 12.76 -24.05
C LEU A 630 -0.40 13.88 -23.22
N TYR A 631 -0.70 14.99 -23.87
CA TYR A 631 -1.46 16.09 -23.27
C TYR A 631 -2.41 16.74 -24.27
N PRO A 632 -3.70 16.92 -23.90
CA PRO A 632 -4.67 17.65 -24.72
C PRO A 632 -4.51 19.16 -24.56
N VAL A 633 -4.69 19.96 -25.64
CA VAL A 633 -4.43 21.40 -25.64
C VAL A 633 -5.69 22.27 -25.47
N ASN A 634 -6.90 21.73 -25.52
CA ASN A 634 -8.15 22.50 -25.47
C ASN A 634 -9.09 21.96 -24.37
N ILE A 635 -8.62 21.94 -23.12
CA ILE A 635 -9.41 21.43 -22.01
C ILE A 635 -10.00 22.59 -21.20
N PHE A 636 -11.33 22.70 -21.17
CA PHE A 636 -12.01 23.63 -20.28
C PHE A 636 -12.00 23.09 -18.83
N ASP A 637 -11.27 23.79 -17.96
CA ASP A 637 -11.24 23.48 -16.53
C ASP A 637 -12.35 24.21 -15.77
N ARG A 638 -13.33 23.45 -15.27
CA ARG A 638 -14.49 24.01 -14.55
C ARG A 638 -14.12 24.62 -13.19
N GLU A 639 -13.01 24.20 -12.57
CA GLU A 639 -12.57 24.74 -11.28
C GLU A 639 -11.98 26.14 -11.42
N THR A 640 -11.20 26.39 -12.49
CA THR A 640 -10.53 27.67 -12.73
C THR A 640 -11.26 28.55 -13.73
N GLY A 641 -12.20 28.00 -14.53
CA GLY A 641 -12.86 28.68 -15.63
C GLY A 641 -11.95 28.99 -16.82
N MET A 642 -10.79 28.38 -16.90
CA MET A 642 -9.78 28.59 -17.95
C MET A 642 -9.72 27.42 -18.93
N VAL A 643 -9.22 27.69 -20.15
CA VAL A 643 -8.82 26.65 -21.09
C VAL A 643 -7.37 26.29 -20.81
N LEU A 644 -7.12 25.02 -20.46
CA LEU A 644 -5.79 24.46 -20.25
C LEU A 644 -5.26 23.94 -21.59
N GLY A 645 -3.97 24.18 -21.88
CA GLY A 645 -3.36 23.74 -23.13
C GLY A 645 -1.84 23.65 -23.07
N SER A 646 -1.23 23.98 -21.92
CA SER A 646 0.22 23.87 -21.76
C SER A 646 0.62 22.49 -21.27
N PRO A 647 1.71 21.90 -21.81
CA PRO A 647 2.24 20.64 -21.26
C PRO A 647 2.60 20.80 -19.79
N SER A 648 2.71 19.69 -19.10
CA SER A 648 3.21 19.65 -17.72
C SER A 648 4.57 20.35 -17.61
N ARG A 649 4.75 21.21 -16.62
CA ARG A 649 6.04 21.88 -16.32
C ARG A 649 7.22 20.93 -16.09
N PHE A 650 6.95 19.67 -15.81
CA PHE A 650 8.00 18.65 -15.66
C PHE A 650 8.61 18.25 -17.01
N LEU A 651 7.99 18.66 -18.12
CA LEU A 651 8.48 18.47 -19.49
C LEU A 651 9.23 19.70 -20.02
N ASP A 652 9.31 20.78 -19.22
CA ASP A 652 10.03 21.98 -19.60
C ASP A 652 11.54 21.72 -19.62
N GLY A 653 12.23 22.27 -20.62
CA GLY A 653 13.69 22.16 -20.74
C GLY A 653 14.20 20.80 -21.22
N ILE A 654 13.33 19.82 -21.51
CA ILE A 654 13.76 18.55 -22.10
C ILE A 654 14.18 18.77 -23.54
N GLU A 655 15.42 18.43 -23.84
CA GLU A 655 16.03 18.61 -25.17
C GLU A 655 15.44 17.63 -26.20
N HIS A 656 15.45 18.02 -27.48
CA HIS A 656 14.92 17.20 -28.58
C HIS A 656 15.66 15.87 -28.79
N ASN A 657 16.93 15.80 -28.40
CA ASN A 657 17.73 14.57 -28.42
C ASN A 657 17.37 13.59 -27.29
N ILE A 658 16.55 13.99 -26.32
CA ILE A 658 16.07 13.15 -25.21
C ILE A 658 14.66 12.66 -25.48
N ALA A 659 13.78 13.53 -26.03
CA ALA A 659 12.39 13.16 -26.35
C ALA A 659 11.90 13.89 -27.59
N GLU A 660 11.23 13.18 -28.48
CA GLU A 660 10.65 13.73 -29.68
C GLU A 660 9.30 14.39 -29.40
N ARG A 661 9.03 15.54 -30.03
CA ARG A 661 7.79 16.29 -29.81
C ARG A 661 6.94 16.30 -31.08
N TYR A 662 5.67 15.90 -30.93
CA TYR A 662 4.69 15.86 -32.02
C TYR A 662 3.40 16.60 -31.67
N VAL A 663 2.75 17.12 -32.68
CA VAL A 663 1.39 17.65 -32.61
C VAL A 663 0.53 16.82 -33.57
N LEU A 664 -0.47 16.14 -33.02
CA LEU A 664 -1.38 15.35 -33.84
C LEU A 664 -2.30 16.29 -34.65
N GLN A 665 -2.33 16.11 -35.95
CA GLN A 665 -3.28 16.77 -36.84
C GLN A 665 -4.41 15.78 -37.16
N SER A 666 -5.67 16.24 -37.15
CA SER A 666 -6.77 15.46 -37.68
C SER A 666 -6.54 15.32 -39.18
N GLY A 667 -6.38 14.08 -39.67
CA GLY A 667 -6.36 13.85 -41.11
C GLY A 667 -7.68 14.33 -41.68
N GLU A 668 -7.65 15.35 -42.55
CA GLU A 668 -8.77 15.60 -43.45
C GLU A 668 -8.92 14.34 -44.30
N GLU A 669 -10.06 13.65 -44.19
CA GLU A 669 -10.47 12.68 -45.21
C GLU A 669 -10.49 13.41 -46.56
N GLN A 670 -9.47 13.21 -47.38
CA GLN A 670 -9.56 13.56 -48.76
C GLN A 670 -10.68 12.71 -49.36
N GLN A 671 -11.85 13.32 -49.52
CA GLN A 671 -12.97 12.81 -50.30
C GLN A 671 -12.60 12.60 -51.76
#